data_dd6d7967fbf0decb4b6a4e484e998791
#
_entry.id   dd6d7967fbf0decb4b6a4e484e998791
#
_cell.length_a   1.000
_cell.length_b   1.000
_cell.length_c   1.000
_cell.angle_alpha   90.00
_cell.angle_beta   90.00
_cell.angle_gamma   90.00
#
_symmetry.space_group_name_H-M   'P 1'
#
loop_
_entity.id
_entity.type
_entity.pdbx_description
1 polymer ?
#
loop_
_entity_poly.entity_id
_entity_poly.type
_entity_poly.pdbx_seq_one_letter_code
_entity_poly.pdbx_strand_id
1 'polypeptide(L)'
;MARYNPKEAEPKWRAAWTAVDAFRAGPPKPGQPKYYVLEMFPYPSGKLHMGHVRNYALGDVVARFKRARGFNVLHPMGWDAFGLPAENAAMERGVDPRAWTYQNIDAMRAELKELGLAIDWSREFATCDVAYYGKQQAWFVDLWHRGLIYRKEGVVNWDPVDMTVLANEQVIDGRGWRSGAEVEKRKLNQWFMRITDYADDLLEGLKTLDRWPDKVRLMQENWIGRSKGLRLRFAFAGAAPEGLDEGLEVYTTRPDTLFGASFLAVAADHPLATLVARTDAKAAKFVKDCKRGAVSEAAIEQAEKRGHDTGLTVEHPFLPGRTLPVWIANFVLMDYGTGAIFGCPAHDQRDLDFARKYGLPVIPVVLPALADPATFSVGDEAYVGPGRIYNSDFLDGLEIEPAKAAAIARIEAAGQGEGATVYRLRDWGIARQRGWGCPVPIIHCPACGPVAVPKAELPVALPEDLDFSRPGNALARHPTWKNAACPTCGGPATRETDTLDTFVDSSWYFARFADPTADEPINKAAADYWLPVDQYIGGIEHAVLHLLYARFVTRALKDDDALSVAEPFAGLFTQGMVTHETYRRQNGDWVEPADVEIEAQGNLRRAVLAETREPVVIGDVEKMSKSKRNTVAPAEIFEAYGVDAARFFVLSDSPPDRDTQWTMGGVQGAWRRVNRLWDEFDSQPMAIPAGGGDDPSAVALTRATHRLVKAVTGAIESFRFNTGVARFDEFLSLLRTLPAEGASPALLRARGVALSALARLIAPYAPHLAEACWERLGGEGMVVQAPWPDYDPALTAEDEIVLPVQINGRRRAEVRAAPGAAEADVEKIALADAAVQRHLEGLNVHKVIVVKDRIINIVVG
;
A
#
# COMPACT_ATOMS: atom_id res chain seq x y z
N MET A 1 -6.38 -43.19 -19.10
CA MET A 1 -6.48 -42.15 -18.06
C MET A 1 -7.39 -41.05 -18.55
N ALA A 2 -8.45 -40.73 -17.79
CA ALA A 2 -9.31 -39.59 -18.12
C ALA A 2 -8.56 -38.30 -17.71
N ARG A 3 -8.54 -37.32 -18.61
CA ARG A 3 -7.96 -36.02 -18.28
C ARG A 3 -8.81 -35.29 -17.24
N TYR A 4 -8.19 -34.49 -16.38
CA TYR A 4 -8.92 -33.59 -15.50
C TYR A 4 -9.84 -32.68 -16.31
N ASN A 5 -11.10 -32.61 -15.93
CA ASN A 5 -12.10 -31.77 -16.58
C ASN A 5 -12.56 -30.63 -15.66
N PRO A 6 -11.99 -29.42 -15.75
CA PRO A 6 -12.36 -28.30 -14.90
C PRO A 6 -13.83 -27.90 -15.07
N LYS A 7 -14.40 -28.03 -16.28
CA LYS A 7 -15.81 -27.68 -16.57
C LYS A 7 -16.84 -28.52 -15.81
N GLU A 8 -16.45 -29.72 -15.38
CA GLU A 8 -17.29 -30.59 -14.54
C GLU A 8 -16.90 -30.44 -13.04
N ALA A 9 -15.60 -30.45 -12.73
CA ALA A 9 -15.11 -30.47 -11.36
C ALA A 9 -15.37 -29.15 -10.63
N GLU A 10 -15.07 -28.00 -11.25
CA GLU A 10 -15.17 -26.69 -10.59
C GLU A 10 -16.60 -26.33 -10.17
N PRO A 11 -17.63 -26.42 -11.03
CA PRO A 11 -19.00 -26.18 -10.60
C PRO A 11 -19.49 -27.16 -9.53
N LYS A 12 -19.11 -28.45 -9.64
CA LYS A 12 -19.46 -29.49 -8.66
C LYS A 12 -18.98 -29.11 -7.26
N TRP A 13 -17.72 -28.74 -7.14
CA TRP A 13 -17.13 -28.47 -5.82
C TRP A 13 -17.59 -27.14 -5.24
N ARG A 14 -17.76 -26.09 -6.05
CA ARG A 14 -18.39 -24.84 -5.60
C ARG A 14 -19.78 -25.06 -5.03
N ALA A 15 -20.59 -25.89 -5.70
CA ALA A 15 -21.91 -26.25 -5.20
C ALA A 15 -21.83 -27.03 -3.88
N ALA A 16 -20.90 -27.98 -3.77
CA ALA A 16 -20.70 -28.76 -2.55
C ALA A 16 -20.29 -27.89 -1.35
N TRP A 17 -19.34 -26.96 -1.53
CA TRP A 17 -18.93 -26.02 -0.48
C TRP A 17 -20.09 -25.10 -0.07
N THR A 18 -20.86 -24.61 -1.02
CA THR A 18 -22.02 -23.75 -0.75
C THR A 18 -23.09 -24.50 0.04
N ALA A 19 -23.36 -25.76 -0.30
CA ALA A 19 -24.39 -26.56 0.36
C ALA A 19 -24.15 -26.78 1.86
N VAL A 20 -22.88 -26.76 2.32
CA VAL A 20 -22.52 -26.93 3.73
C VAL A 20 -22.01 -25.64 4.38
N ASP A 21 -22.08 -24.50 3.66
CA ASP A 21 -21.56 -23.20 4.12
C ASP A 21 -20.12 -23.30 4.65
N ALA A 22 -19.25 -23.97 3.84
CA ALA A 22 -17.93 -24.44 4.24
C ALA A 22 -16.99 -23.35 4.80
N PHE A 23 -17.21 -22.09 4.41
CA PHE A 23 -16.31 -20.98 4.69
C PHE A 23 -16.84 -19.97 5.71
N ARG A 24 -18.02 -20.21 6.26
CA ARG A 24 -18.61 -19.35 7.27
C ARG A 24 -17.74 -19.29 8.53
N ALA A 25 -17.49 -18.09 9.02
CA ALA A 25 -16.85 -17.88 10.31
C ALA A 25 -17.82 -18.24 11.45
N GLY A 26 -17.41 -19.14 12.30
CA GLY A 26 -18.21 -19.57 13.44
C GLY A 26 -18.17 -18.57 14.61
N PRO A 27 -19.04 -18.76 15.62
CA PRO A 27 -18.91 -18.05 16.88
C PRO A 27 -17.61 -18.44 17.59
N PRO A 28 -17.11 -17.57 18.51
CA PRO A 28 -15.95 -17.91 19.33
C PRO A 28 -16.12 -19.23 20.09
N LYS A 29 -15.11 -20.08 20.05
CA LYS A 29 -15.09 -21.34 20.81
C LYS A 29 -13.88 -21.36 21.75
N PRO A 30 -14.03 -21.81 23.03
CA PRO A 30 -12.90 -21.95 23.94
C PRO A 30 -11.79 -22.80 23.34
N GLY A 31 -10.56 -22.32 23.38
CA GLY A 31 -9.37 -23.03 22.88
C GLY A 31 -9.19 -23.02 21.35
N GLN A 32 -10.12 -22.51 20.58
CA GLN A 32 -9.96 -22.33 19.13
C GLN A 32 -9.41 -20.93 18.82
N PRO A 33 -8.19 -20.83 18.25
CA PRO A 33 -7.64 -19.53 17.87
C PRO A 33 -8.42 -18.93 16.68
N LYS A 34 -8.55 -17.60 16.64
CA LYS A 34 -9.11 -16.88 15.52
C LYS A 34 -8.03 -16.52 14.49
N TYR A 35 -8.44 -16.30 13.26
CA TYR A 35 -7.61 -15.68 12.24
C TYR A 35 -8.47 -14.85 11.30
N TYR A 36 -8.17 -13.57 11.21
CA TYR A 36 -8.85 -12.66 10.30
C TYR A 36 -7.91 -12.32 9.15
N VAL A 37 -8.21 -12.81 7.97
CA VAL A 37 -7.53 -12.46 6.72
C VAL A 37 -8.44 -11.58 5.88
N LEU A 38 -7.88 -10.52 5.31
CA LEU A 38 -8.63 -9.54 4.56
C LEU A 38 -7.77 -8.96 3.43
N GLU A 39 -8.29 -8.97 2.24
CA GLU A 39 -7.76 -8.17 1.12
C GLU A 39 -8.47 -6.81 1.07
N MET A 40 -7.78 -5.82 0.53
CA MET A 40 -8.44 -4.56 0.20
C MET A 40 -9.60 -4.84 -0.73
N PHE A 41 -10.80 -4.43 -0.32
CA PHE A 41 -12.01 -4.72 -1.08
C PHE A 41 -12.06 -3.96 -2.41
N PRO A 42 -12.69 -4.52 -3.45
CA PRO A 42 -12.65 -3.94 -4.78
C PRO A 42 -13.62 -2.79 -4.92
N TYR A 43 -13.27 -1.88 -5.83
CA TYR A 43 -14.19 -0.89 -6.37
C TYR A 43 -15.00 -1.52 -7.53
N PRO A 44 -16.35 -1.50 -7.51
CA PRO A 44 -17.18 -2.13 -8.53
C PRO A 44 -17.26 -1.29 -9.81
N SER A 45 -16.16 -1.21 -10.56
CA SER A 45 -16.03 -0.42 -11.80
C SER A 45 -16.06 -1.25 -13.09
N GLY A 46 -16.66 -2.42 -13.06
CA GLY A 46 -16.78 -3.36 -14.18
C GLY A 46 -16.17 -4.73 -13.86
N LYS A 47 -15.82 -5.52 -14.87
CA LYS A 47 -15.30 -6.88 -14.72
C LYS A 47 -13.96 -6.96 -13.96
N LEU A 48 -13.68 -8.11 -13.37
CA LEU A 48 -12.38 -8.44 -12.81
C LEU A 48 -11.29 -8.47 -13.91
N HIS A 49 -10.06 -8.35 -13.50
CA HIS A 49 -8.87 -8.61 -14.31
C HIS A 49 -7.89 -9.50 -13.51
N MET A 50 -6.86 -10.03 -14.18
CA MET A 50 -5.91 -10.96 -13.54
C MET A 50 -5.17 -10.38 -12.32
N GLY A 51 -5.08 -9.07 -12.18
CA GLY A 51 -4.59 -8.42 -10.95
C GLY A 51 -5.48 -8.69 -9.72
N HIS A 52 -6.80 -8.69 -9.90
CA HIS A 52 -7.74 -9.08 -8.84
C HIS A 52 -7.59 -10.58 -8.49
N VAL A 53 -7.48 -11.44 -9.52
CA VAL A 53 -7.27 -12.88 -9.30
C VAL A 53 -6.03 -13.13 -8.44
N ARG A 54 -4.92 -12.40 -8.71
CA ARG A 54 -3.70 -12.52 -7.92
C ARG A 54 -3.94 -12.09 -6.47
N ASN A 55 -4.50 -10.91 -6.25
CA ASN A 55 -4.72 -10.36 -4.91
C ASN A 55 -5.55 -11.32 -4.04
N TYR A 56 -6.70 -11.74 -4.55
CA TYR A 56 -7.61 -12.60 -3.79
C TYR A 56 -7.12 -14.05 -3.67
N ALA A 57 -6.35 -14.55 -4.64
CA ALA A 57 -5.74 -15.87 -4.51
C ALA A 57 -4.69 -15.92 -3.38
N LEU A 58 -3.94 -14.83 -3.14
CA LEU A 58 -2.96 -14.76 -2.04
C LEU A 58 -3.63 -14.90 -0.67
N GLY A 59 -4.70 -14.15 -0.42
CA GLY A 59 -5.44 -14.22 0.85
C GLY A 59 -6.18 -15.55 1.00
N ASP A 60 -6.75 -16.08 -0.09
CA ASP A 60 -7.42 -17.37 -0.09
C ASP A 60 -6.49 -18.52 0.31
N VAL A 61 -5.23 -18.51 -0.15
CA VAL A 61 -4.21 -19.48 0.31
C VAL A 61 -4.06 -19.43 1.81
N VAL A 62 -3.95 -18.24 2.39
CA VAL A 62 -3.80 -18.06 3.84
C VAL A 62 -5.06 -18.51 4.58
N ALA A 63 -6.24 -18.11 4.10
CA ALA A 63 -7.52 -18.48 4.71
C ALA A 63 -7.72 -19.99 4.78
N ARG A 64 -7.50 -20.70 3.66
CA ARG A 64 -7.59 -22.16 3.59
C ARG A 64 -6.56 -22.85 4.47
N PHE A 65 -5.31 -22.40 4.45
CA PHE A 65 -4.25 -22.94 5.29
C PHE A 65 -4.58 -22.80 6.78
N LYS A 66 -4.99 -21.59 7.21
CA LYS A 66 -5.34 -21.37 8.63
C LYS A 66 -6.55 -22.19 9.06
N ARG A 67 -7.57 -22.33 8.20
CA ARG A 67 -8.72 -23.18 8.45
C ARG A 67 -8.31 -24.66 8.62
N ALA A 68 -7.47 -25.18 7.71
CA ALA A 68 -6.95 -26.54 7.81
C ALA A 68 -6.08 -26.75 9.09
N ARG A 69 -5.49 -25.68 9.62
CA ARG A 69 -4.76 -25.67 10.91
C ARG A 69 -5.69 -25.53 12.12
N GLY A 70 -7.02 -25.54 11.95
CA GLY A 70 -8.01 -25.53 13.03
C GLY A 70 -8.42 -24.16 13.53
N PHE A 71 -7.98 -23.06 12.90
CA PHE A 71 -8.40 -21.72 13.27
C PHE A 71 -9.87 -21.46 12.90
N ASN A 72 -10.54 -20.64 13.71
CA ASN A 72 -11.77 -19.96 13.28
C ASN A 72 -11.36 -18.82 12.37
N VAL A 73 -11.67 -18.91 11.06
CA VAL A 73 -11.19 -17.97 10.05
C VAL A 73 -12.32 -17.06 9.60
N LEU A 74 -12.10 -15.74 9.73
CA LEU A 74 -12.90 -14.71 9.08
C LEU A 74 -12.19 -14.25 7.80
N HIS A 75 -12.85 -14.46 6.66
CA HIS A 75 -12.38 -14.02 5.34
C HIS A 75 -13.58 -13.43 4.59
N PRO A 76 -13.93 -12.17 4.85
CA PRO A 76 -15.12 -11.53 4.28
C PRO A 76 -14.82 -10.86 2.94
N MET A 77 -15.90 -10.48 2.24
CA MET A 77 -15.85 -9.68 1.01
C MET A 77 -16.91 -8.59 1.08
N GLY A 78 -16.62 -7.44 0.46
CA GLY A 78 -17.52 -6.33 0.29
C GLY A 78 -17.06 -5.41 -0.84
N TRP A 79 -17.68 -4.23 -0.94
CA TRP A 79 -17.54 -3.35 -2.09
C TRP A 79 -17.31 -1.90 -1.64
N ASP A 80 -16.20 -1.31 -2.10
CA ASP A 80 -15.99 0.13 -2.01
C ASP A 80 -16.76 0.78 -3.17
N ALA A 81 -17.98 1.26 -2.89
CA ALA A 81 -18.99 1.40 -3.92
C ALA A 81 -19.45 2.85 -4.19
N PHE A 82 -18.91 3.82 -3.47
CA PHE A 82 -19.13 5.24 -3.74
C PHE A 82 -18.05 5.86 -4.63
N GLY A 83 -18.27 7.08 -5.10
CA GLY A 83 -17.27 7.94 -5.72
C GLY A 83 -17.35 8.08 -7.23
N LEU A 84 -16.34 8.74 -7.75
CA LEU A 84 -16.22 9.22 -9.13
C LEU A 84 -16.44 8.21 -10.27
N PRO A 85 -15.96 6.95 -10.20
CA PRO A 85 -16.13 6.05 -11.34
C PRO A 85 -17.59 5.78 -11.68
N ALA A 86 -18.47 5.71 -10.68
CA ALA A 86 -19.90 5.53 -10.94
C ALA A 86 -20.54 6.80 -11.50
N GLU A 87 -20.17 7.98 -10.98
CA GLU A 87 -20.65 9.26 -11.52
C GLU A 87 -20.18 9.50 -12.96
N ASN A 88 -18.91 9.19 -13.25
CA ASN A 88 -18.38 9.35 -14.61
C ASN A 88 -19.09 8.41 -15.59
N ALA A 89 -19.34 7.15 -15.19
CA ALA A 89 -20.13 6.22 -15.99
C ALA A 89 -21.58 6.72 -16.21
N ALA A 90 -22.16 7.36 -15.19
CA ALA A 90 -23.49 7.97 -15.29
C ALA A 90 -23.51 9.11 -16.30
N MET A 91 -22.53 10.01 -16.26
CA MET A 91 -22.42 11.11 -17.22
C MET A 91 -22.16 10.64 -18.65
N GLU A 92 -21.24 9.68 -18.83
CA GLU A 92 -20.83 9.19 -20.16
C GLU A 92 -21.90 8.35 -20.84
N ARG A 93 -22.66 7.58 -20.06
CA ARG A 93 -23.60 6.56 -20.58
C ARG A 93 -25.07 6.91 -20.36
N GLY A 94 -25.35 7.96 -19.61
CA GLY A 94 -26.71 8.37 -19.26
C GLY A 94 -27.42 7.35 -18.34
N VAL A 95 -26.69 6.67 -17.46
CA VAL A 95 -27.22 5.67 -16.51
C VAL A 95 -27.25 6.22 -15.09
N ASP A 96 -28.11 5.67 -14.24
CA ASP A 96 -28.09 5.96 -12.81
C ASP A 96 -26.85 5.33 -12.15
N PRO A 97 -26.03 6.09 -11.36
CA PRO A 97 -24.83 5.56 -10.72
C PRO A 97 -25.13 4.44 -9.72
N ARG A 98 -26.27 4.46 -9.02
CA ARG A 98 -26.71 3.39 -8.12
C ARG A 98 -26.93 2.09 -8.89
N ALA A 99 -27.76 2.12 -9.93
CA ALA A 99 -28.08 0.97 -10.74
C ALA A 99 -26.81 0.39 -11.39
N TRP A 100 -25.95 1.25 -11.94
CA TRP A 100 -24.67 0.86 -12.50
C TRP A 100 -23.75 0.19 -11.48
N THR A 101 -23.67 0.73 -10.27
CA THR A 101 -22.84 0.20 -9.18
C THR A 101 -23.29 -1.20 -8.78
N TYR A 102 -24.59 -1.41 -8.49
CA TYR A 102 -25.09 -2.74 -8.12
C TYR A 102 -25.01 -3.75 -9.26
N GLN A 103 -25.20 -3.33 -10.50
CA GLN A 103 -25.00 -4.20 -11.67
C GLN A 103 -23.54 -4.69 -11.76
N ASN A 104 -22.58 -3.81 -11.49
CA ASN A 104 -21.17 -4.20 -11.45
C ASN A 104 -20.85 -5.10 -10.23
N ILE A 105 -21.45 -4.83 -9.07
CA ILE A 105 -21.31 -5.68 -7.88
C ILE A 105 -21.79 -7.10 -8.22
N ASP A 106 -22.95 -7.24 -8.82
CA ASP A 106 -23.50 -8.54 -9.18
C ASP A 106 -22.60 -9.31 -10.17
N ALA A 107 -22.08 -8.60 -11.18
CA ALA A 107 -21.17 -9.19 -12.16
C ALA A 107 -19.85 -9.63 -11.49
N MET A 108 -19.21 -8.75 -10.72
CA MET A 108 -17.94 -9.07 -10.05
C MET A 108 -18.12 -10.14 -8.97
N ARG A 109 -19.26 -10.15 -8.24
CA ARG A 109 -19.59 -11.20 -7.28
C ARG A 109 -19.69 -12.58 -7.96
N ALA A 110 -20.31 -12.65 -9.14
CA ALA A 110 -20.38 -13.87 -9.91
C ALA A 110 -18.98 -14.37 -10.31
N GLU A 111 -18.13 -13.48 -10.82
CA GLU A 111 -16.75 -13.80 -11.20
C GLU A 111 -15.89 -14.21 -9.98
N LEU A 112 -16.05 -13.54 -8.80
CA LEU A 112 -15.36 -13.94 -7.57
C LEU A 112 -15.83 -15.31 -7.04
N LYS A 113 -17.14 -15.61 -7.16
CA LYS A 113 -17.66 -16.94 -6.82
C LYS A 113 -17.14 -18.00 -7.77
N GLU A 114 -16.93 -17.67 -9.03
CA GLU A 114 -16.32 -18.57 -10.01
C GLU A 114 -14.88 -18.95 -9.63
N LEU A 115 -14.11 -18.02 -9.06
CA LEU A 115 -12.76 -18.28 -8.50
C LEU A 115 -12.74 -19.30 -7.36
N GLY A 116 -13.89 -19.64 -6.80
CA GLY A 116 -14.01 -20.62 -5.72
C GLY A 116 -13.26 -20.22 -4.45
N LEU A 117 -13.24 -18.92 -4.11
CA LEU A 117 -12.56 -18.38 -2.94
C LEU A 117 -13.25 -18.80 -1.63
N ALA A 118 -12.48 -19.00 -0.58
CA ALA A 118 -12.97 -19.38 0.75
C ALA A 118 -13.53 -18.17 1.52
N ILE A 119 -14.47 -17.45 0.93
CA ILE A 119 -15.07 -16.23 1.45
C ILE A 119 -16.31 -16.54 2.25
N ASP A 120 -16.45 -15.87 3.40
CA ASP A 120 -17.69 -15.80 4.18
C ASP A 120 -18.63 -14.73 3.60
N TRP A 121 -19.43 -15.12 2.61
CA TRP A 121 -20.40 -14.24 1.92
C TRP A 121 -21.54 -13.75 2.83
N SER A 122 -21.73 -14.34 4.02
CA SER A 122 -22.73 -13.86 4.98
C SER A 122 -22.36 -12.50 5.59
N ARG A 123 -21.13 -12.05 5.38
CA ARG A 123 -20.60 -10.76 5.86
C ARG A 123 -20.55 -9.67 4.78
N GLU A 124 -21.08 -9.96 3.60
CA GLU A 124 -21.04 -9.05 2.45
C GLU A 124 -21.84 -7.77 2.70
N PHE A 125 -21.28 -6.62 2.30
CA PHE A 125 -21.98 -5.33 2.19
C PHE A 125 -21.28 -4.44 1.15
N ALA A 126 -21.96 -3.38 0.71
CA ALA A 126 -21.39 -2.30 -0.08
C ALA A 126 -21.35 -1.01 0.75
N THR A 127 -20.31 -0.18 0.58
CA THR A 127 -20.22 1.10 1.30
C THR A 127 -21.34 2.06 0.92
N CYS A 128 -21.96 1.89 -0.25
CA CYS A 128 -23.14 2.64 -0.70
C CYS A 128 -24.46 2.11 -0.14
N ASP A 129 -24.45 1.01 0.62
CA ASP A 129 -25.67 0.52 1.29
C ASP A 129 -26.07 1.50 2.39
N VAL A 130 -27.37 1.85 2.44
CA VAL A 130 -27.93 2.72 3.48
C VAL A 130 -27.62 2.20 4.87
N ALA A 131 -27.62 0.86 5.04
CA ALA A 131 -27.27 0.19 6.29
C ALA A 131 -25.80 0.38 6.69
N TYR A 132 -24.90 0.63 5.74
CA TYR A 132 -23.50 0.92 6.00
C TYR A 132 -23.27 2.41 6.26
N TYR A 133 -23.57 3.27 5.27
CA TYR A 133 -23.27 4.69 5.42
C TYR A 133 -24.10 5.41 6.48
N GLY A 134 -25.27 4.90 6.82
CA GLY A 134 -26.04 5.42 7.96
C GLY A 134 -25.32 5.22 9.30
N LYS A 135 -24.61 4.11 9.46
CA LYS A 135 -23.74 3.86 10.63
C LYS A 135 -22.49 4.73 10.60
N GLN A 136 -21.94 4.99 9.41
CA GLN A 136 -20.87 5.95 9.22
C GLN A 136 -21.28 7.36 9.61
N GLN A 137 -22.46 7.78 9.23
CA GLN A 137 -23.00 9.08 9.65
C GLN A 137 -23.17 9.16 11.17
N ALA A 138 -23.52 8.06 11.84
CA ALA A 138 -23.68 8.03 13.29
C ALA A 138 -22.36 8.31 14.03
N TRP A 139 -21.27 7.60 13.67
CA TRP A 139 -19.98 7.87 14.30
C TRP A 139 -19.36 9.21 13.84
N PHE A 140 -19.66 9.68 12.62
CA PHE A 140 -19.30 11.04 12.20
C PHE A 140 -19.86 12.09 13.16
N VAL A 141 -21.14 11.97 13.54
CA VAL A 141 -21.79 12.88 14.49
C VAL A 141 -21.11 12.83 15.86
N ASP A 142 -20.67 11.65 16.33
CA ASP A 142 -19.92 11.53 17.58
C ASP A 142 -18.60 12.27 17.53
N LEU A 143 -17.82 12.05 16.48
CA LEU A 143 -16.53 12.74 16.29
C LEU A 143 -16.71 14.26 16.08
N TRP A 144 -17.80 14.68 15.44
CA TRP A 144 -18.16 16.11 15.34
C TRP A 144 -18.38 16.73 16.72
N HIS A 145 -19.16 16.09 17.58
CA HIS A 145 -19.43 16.59 18.94
C HIS A 145 -18.16 16.61 19.81
N ARG A 146 -17.21 15.74 19.56
CA ARG A 146 -15.88 15.72 20.21
C ARG A 146 -14.93 16.78 19.65
N GLY A 147 -15.30 17.48 18.58
CA GLY A 147 -14.47 18.47 17.91
C GLY A 147 -13.34 17.88 17.07
N LEU A 148 -13.31 16.54 16.86
CA LEU A 148 -12.32 15.88 15.99
C LEU A 148 -12.65 16.12 14.51
N ILE A 149 -13.92 16.33 14.18
CA ILE A 149 -14.34 16.81 12.87
C ILE A 149 -14.72 18.27 13.01
N TYR A 150 -14.27 19.10 12.08
CA TYR A 150 -14.55 20.52 12.08
C TYR A 150 -14.67 21.08 10.67
N ARG A 151 -15.24 22.28 10.54
CA ARG A 151 -15.39 22.99 9.27
C ARG A 151 -14.69 24.35 9.34
N LYS A 152 -13.87 24.62 8.35
CA LYS A 152 -13.28 25.97 8.19
C LYS A 152 -13.15 26.36 6.73
N GLU A 153 -13.10 27.66 6.48
CA GLU A 153 -12.63 28.18 5.21
C GLU A 153 -11.11 28.03 5.11
N GLY A 154 -10.64 27.44 4.02
CA GLY A 154 -9.23 27.21 3.81
C GLY A 154 -8.86 27.12 2.33
N VAL A 155 -7.58 27.19 2.04
CA VAL A 155 -7.06 26.92 0.70
C VAL A 155 -7.02 25.42 0.50
N VAL A 156 -7.70 24.94 -0.52
CA VAL A 156 -7.83 23.51 -0.85
C VAL A 156 -7.29 23.23 -2.26
N ASN A 157 -6.95 21.96 -2.48
CA ASN A 157 -6.56 21.48 -3.80
C ASN A 157 -7.83 21.19 -4.60
N TRP A 158 -8.07 21.92 -5.64
CA TRP A 158 -9.22 21.75 -6.53
C TRP A 158 -8.81 21.08 -7.83
N ASP A 159 -9.46 19.98 -8.16
CA ASP A 159 -9.32 19.34 -9.45
C ASP A 159 -10.33 19.97 -10.45
N PRO A 160 -9.88 20.66 -11.52
CA PRO A 160 -10.78 21.33 -12.44
C PRO A 160 -11.47 20.38 -13.42
N VAL A 161 -10.96 19.16 -13.59
CA VAL A 161 -11.55 18.12 -14.45
C VAL A 161 -12.59 17.35 -13.67
N ASP A 162 -12.21 16.86 -12.51
CA ASP A 162 -13.12 16.14 -11.61
C ASP A 162 -14.09 17.07 -10.86
N MET A 163 -13.90 18.41 -10.94
CA MET A 163 -14.75 19.42 -10.30
C MET A 163 -14.96 19.17 -8.80
N THR A 164 -13.88 18.83 -8.09
CA THR A 164 -13.94 18.49 -6.64
C THR A 164 -12.65 18.86 -5.93
N VAL A 165 -12.72 18.94 -4.59
CA VAL A 165 -11.56 19.08 -3.72
C VAL A 165 -10.86 17.73 -3.61
N LEU A 166 -9.52 17.76 -3.57
CA LEU A 166 -8.65 16.62 -3.27
C LEU A 166 -7.96 16.81 -1.93
N ALA A 167 -7.81 15.73 -1.16
CA ALA A 167 -6.92 15.71 -0.01
C ALA A 167 -5.45 15.86 -0.47
N ASN A 168 -4.56 16.26 0.44
CA ASN A 168 -3.14 16.46 0.07
C ASN A 168 -2.50 15.18 -0.46
N GLU A 169 -2.88 14.05 0.11
CA GLU A 169 -2.42 12.70 -0.24
C GLU A 169 -2.88 12.27 -1.65
N GLN A 170 -3.89 12.93 -2.19
CA GLN A 170 -4.44 12.67 -3.53
C GLN A 170 -3.82 13.57 -4.61
N VAL A 171 -2.83 14.37 -4.26
CA VAL A 171 -2.09 15.23 -5.19
C VAL A 171 -0.68 14.68 -5.37
N ILE A 172 -0.36 14.25 -6.58
CA ILE A 172 0.96 13.70 -6.94
C ILE A 172 1.60 14.66 -7.95
N ASP A 173 2.77 15.19 -7.62
CA ASP A 173 3.51 16.15 -8.46
C ASP A 173 2.65 17.33 -8.94
N GLY A 174 1.78 17.85 -8.07
CA GLY A 174 0.88 18.98 -8.39
C GLY A 174 -0.31 18.62 -9.27
N ARG A 175 -0.56 17.33 -9.50
CA ARG A 175 -1.64 16.80 -10.32
C ARG A 175 -2.58 15.92 -9.51
N GLY A 176 -3.84 15.94 -9.88
CA GLY A 176 -4.82 15.01 -9.32
C GLY A 176 -4.43 13.56 -9.63
N TRP A 177 -4.37 12.72 -8.62
CA TRP A 177 -3.92 11.33 -8.70
C TRP A 177 -4.72 10.47 -9.69
N ARG A 178 -5.95 10.87 -9.99
CA ARG A 178 -6.88 10.16 -10.89
C ARG A 178 -6.99 10.84 -12.25
N SER A 179 -7.31 12.15 -12.26
CA SER A 179 -7.52 12.93 -13.48
C SER A 179 -6.22 13.23 -14.23
N GLY A 180 -5.08 13.31 -13.51
CA GLY A 180 -3.82 13.81 -14.02
C GLY A 180 -3.82 15.31 -14.33
N ALA A 181 -4.93 16.01 -14.05
CA ALA A 181 -5.05 17.46 -14.25
C ALA A 181 -4.20 18.23 -13.24
N GLU A 182 -3.69 19.39 -13.63
CA GLU A 182 -3.06 20.32 -12.70
C GLU A 182 -4.07 20.82 -11.67
N VAL A 183 -3.75 20.71 -10.39
CA VAL A 183 -4.62 21.15 -9.30
C VAL A 183 -4.55 22.67 -9.16
N GLU A 184 -5.71 23.26 -8.93
CA GLU A 184 -5.83 24.68 -8.62
C GLU A 184 -5.94 24.88 -7.10
N LYS A 185 -5.33 25.93 -6.57
CA LYS A 185 -5.57 26.35 -5.18
C LYS A 185 -6.81 27.23 -5.12
N ARG A 186 -7.85 26.77 -4.42
CA ARG A 186 -9.10 27.52 -4.23
C ARG A 186 -9.40 27.71 -2.75
N LYS A 187 -10.03 28.82 -2.41
CA LYS A 187 -10.48 29.13 -1.06
C LYS A 187 -11.93 28.70 -0.91
N LEU A 188 -12.16 27.63 -0.16
CA LEU A 188 -13.47 27.03 0.04
C LEU A 188 -13.68 26.65 1.51
N ASN A 189 -14.95 26.61 1.94
CA ASN A 189 -15.30 25.95 3.19
C ASN A 189 -15.17 24.43 3.01
N GLN A 190 -14.46 23.79 3.92
CA GLN A 190 -14.14 22.38 3.85
C GLN A 190 -14.27 21.72 5.22
N TRP A 191 -14.65 20.45 5.22
CA TRP A 191 -14.68 19.58 6.39
C TRP A 191 -13.33 18.88 6.56
N PHE A 192 -12.84 18.86 7.79
CA PHE A 192 -11.56 18.25 8.14
C PHE A 192 -11.70 17.30 9.32
N MET A 193 -10.90 16.24 9.34
CA MET A 193 -10.60 15.44 10.52
C MET A 193 -9.21 15.79 11.06
N ARG A 194 -9.09 15.95 12.40
CA ARG A 194 -7.85 16.33 13.10
C ARG A 194 -6.89 15.16 13.22
N ILE A 195 -6.44 14.62 12.10
CA ILE A 195 -5.44 13.55 12.08
C ILE A 195 -4.11 14.02 12.70
N THR A 196 -3.83 15.33 12.68
CA THR A 196 -2.62 15.91 13.26
C THR A 196 -2.56 15.77 14.78
N ASP A 197 -3.70 15.69 15.46
CA ASP A 197 -3.76 15.46 16.91
C ASP A 197 -3.22 14.07 17.28
N TYR A 198 -3.20 13.15 16.34
CA TYR A 198 -2.69 11.77 16.49
C TYR A 198 -1.31 11.54 15.87
N ALA A 199 -0.64 12.58 15.39
CA ALA A 199 0.61 12.45 14.66
C ALA A 199 1.70 11.68 15.42
N ASP A 200 1.91 11.99 16.71
CA ASP A 200 2.88 11.28 17.55
C ASP A 200 2.47 9.84 17.83
N ASP A 201 1.20 9.58 18.14
CA ASP A 201 0.71 8.23 18.40
C ASP A 201 0.76 7.36 17.12
N LEU A 202 0.47 7.94 15.95
CA LEU A 202 0.64 7.26 14.67
C LEU A 202 2.11 6.92 14.39
N LEU A 203 3.05 7.79 14.73
CA LEU A 203 4.49 7.53 14.61
C LEU A 203 4.98 6.46 15.58
N GLU A 204 4.63 6.58 16.86
CA GLU A 204 5.02 5.58 17.87
C GLU A 204 4.42 4.21 17.56
N GLY A 205 3.17 4.17 17.08
CA GLY A 205 2.52 2.94 16.64
C GLY A 205 3.27 2.20 15.53
N LEU A 206 3.99 2.88 14.63
CA LEU A 206 4.80 2.22 13.59
C LEU A 206 5.85 1.27 14.16
N LYS A 207 6.34 1.53 15.37
CA LYS A 207 7.34 0.69 16.05
C LYS A 207 6.79 -0.67 16.49
N THR A 208 5.47 -0.81 16.58
CA THR A 208 4.79 -2.04 16.97
C THR A 208 4.34 -2.89 15.77
N LEU A 209 4.49 -2.37 14.56
CA LEU A 209 4.04 -3.00 13.31
C LEU A 209 5.15 -3.86 12.67
N ASP A 210 5.69 -4.82 13.43
CA ASP A 210 6.81 -5.67 13.01
C ASP A 210 6.53 -6.52 11.76
N ARG A 211 5.25 -6.83 11.52
CA ARG A 211 4.79 -7.61 10.37
C ARG A 211 4.34 -6.75 9.19
N TRP A 212 4.69 -5.46 9.20
CA TRP A 212 4.49 -4.56 8.07
C TRP A 212 5.78 -4.42 7.26
N PRO A 213 5.71 -4.26 5.92
CA PRO A 213 6.89 -3.97 5.12
C PRO A 213 7.59 -2.69 5.57
N ASP A 214 8.93 -2.74 5.71
CA ASP A 214 9.75 -1.59 6.12
C ASP A 214 9.50 -0.36 5.23
N LYS A 215 9.33 -0.59 3.93
CA LYS A 215 9.06 0.46 2.96
C LYS A 215 7.77 1.23 3.29
N VAL A 216 6.70 0.53 3.68
CA VAL A 216 5.42 1.18 4.04
C VAL A 216 5.56 1.97 5.34
N ARG A 217 6.23 1.42 6.34
CA ARG A 217 6.51 2.11 7.61
C ARG A 217 7.31 3.40 7.37
N LEU A 218 8.36 3.32 6.56
CA LEU A 218 9.17 4.48 6.18
C LEU A 218 8.37 5.53 5.37
N MET A 219 7.49 5.10 4.47
CA MET A 219 6.61 6.02 3.73
C MET A 219 5.69 6.79 4.68
N GLN A 220 5.08 6.14 5.67
CA GLN A 220 4.24 6.80 6.66
C GLN A 220 5.04 7.71 7.59
N GLU A 221 6.21 7.26 8.07
CA GLU A 221 7.10 8.07 8.89
C GLU A 221 7.49 9.37 8.18
N ASN A 222 7.92 9.27 6.94
CA ASN A 222 8.27 10.42 6.11
C ASN A 222 7.07 11.33 5.81
N TRP A 223 5.88 10.75 5.63
CA TRP A 223 4.66 11.52 5.37
C TRP A 223 4.21 12.31 6.60
N ILE A 224 4.19 11.68 7.75
CA ILE A 224 3.90 12.35 9.03
C ILE A 224 4.96 13.41 9.31
N GLY A 225 6.23 13.09 9.06
CA GLY A 225 7.34 14.04 8.99
C GLY A 225 7.49 14.88 10.24
N ARG A 226 7.66 14.22 11.42
CA ARG A 226 7.94 14.91 12.68
C ARG A 226 9.28 15.62 12.63
N SER A 227 9.27 16.92 12.84
CA SER A 227 10.45 17.78 12.84
C SER A 227 10.55 18.57 14.14
N LYS A 228 11.67 18.43 14.83
CA LYS A 228 12.00 19.23 16.02
C LYS A 228 12.83 20.42 15.59
N GLY A 229 12.47 21.60 16.05
CA GLY A 229 13.14 22.82 15.68
C GLY A 229 12.88 23.94 16.68
N LEU A 230 13.09 25.16 16.21
CA LEU A 230 12.89 26.39 16.96
C LEU A 230 11.87 27.26 16.24
N ARG A 231 10.87 27.71 16.97
CA ARG A 231 10.00 28.81 16.56
C ARG A 231 10.56 30.09 17.23
N LEU A 232 10.92 31.08 16.46
CA LEU A 232 11.48 32.32 16.98
C LEU A 232 10.92 33.54 16.26
N ARG A 233 10.92 34.67 16.95
CA ARG A 233 10.48 35.97 16.43
C ARG A 233 11.65 36.88 16.18
N PHE A 234 11.71 37.42 14.97
CA PHE A 234 12.65 38.47 14.62
C PHE A 234 11.97 39.83 14.77
N ALA A 235 12.44 40.68 15.64
CA ALA A 235 11.93 42.05 15.79
C ALA A 235 12.25 42.89 14.54
N PHE A 236 11.32 43.72 14.07
CA PHE A 236 11.63 44.69 13.02
C PHE A 236 12.62 45.73 13.50
N ALA A 237 13.62 46.05 12.69
CA ALA A 237 14.65 47.08 13.04
C ALA A 237 14.14 48.52 12.86
N GLY A 238 12.90 48.71 12.42
CA GLY A 238 12.19 49.97 12.28
C GLY A 238 10.74 49.84 12.73
N ALA A 239 9.87 50.73 12.25
CA ALA A 239 8.43 50.60 12.53
C ALA A 239 7.87 49.29 12.01
N ALA A 240 7.25 48.51 12.91
CA ALA A 240 6.59 47.26 12.53
C ALA A 240 5.42 47.54 11.58
N PRO A 241 5.20 46.70 10.56
CA PRO A 241 3.99 46.76 9.73
C PRO A 241 2.73 46.49 10.55
N GLU A 242 1.61 47.09 10.18
CA GLU A 242 0.32 46.93 10.84
C GLU A 242 -0.05 45.46 11.04
N GLY A 243 -0.35 45.05 12.26
CA GLY A 243 -0.71 43.68 12.63
C GLY A 243 0.49 42.72 12.77
N LEU A 244 1.73 43.22 12.74
CA LEU A 244 2.96 42.44 12.97
C LEU A 244 3.82 43.06 14.06
N ASP A 245 3.22 43.73 15.04
CA ASP A 245 3.88 44.46 16.13
C ASP A 245 4.79 43.57 16.98
N GLU A 246 4.48 42.27 17.08
CA GLU A 246 5.31 41.28 17.80
C GLU A 246 6.55 40.81 17.00
N GLY A 247 6.70 41.18 15.74
CA GLY A 247 7.78 40.74 14.87
C GLY A 247 7.40 39.69 13.86
N LEU A 248 8.41 39.20 13.13
CA LEU A 248 8.23 38.15 12.10
C LEU A 248 8.57 36.79 12.70
N GLU A 249 7.57 35.89 12.80
CA GLU A 249 7.77 34.56 13.33
C GLU A 249 8.31 33.61 12.28
N VAL A 250 9.37 32.89 12.61
CA VAL A 250 10.06 31.92 11.73
C VAL A 250 10.15 30.57 12.45
N TYR A 251 9.95 29.48 11.71
CA TYR A 251 10.27 28.14 12.17
C TYR A 251 11.51 27.61 11.46
N THR A 252 12.45 27.01 12.20
CA THR A 252 13.65 26.40 11.65
C THR A 252 13.99 25.07 12.31
N THR A 253 14.48 24.11 11.53
CA THR A 253 15.08 22.86 12.01
C THR A 253 16.58 22.97 12.23
N ARG A 254 17.16 24.12 11.83
CA ARG A 254 18.59 24.40 11.90
C ARG A 254 18.90 25.64 12.75
N PRO A 255 18.47 25.71 14.03
CA PRO A 255 18.80 26.83 14.90
C PRO A 255 20.30 26.99 15.15
N ASP A 256 21.09 25.93 14.98
CA ASP A 256 22.55 25.91 14.98
C ASP A 256 23.18 26.84 13.92
N THR A 257 22.45 27.15 12.83
CA THR A 257 22.96 28.00 11.75
C THR A 257 22.53 29.45 11.82
N LEU A 258 21.91 29.91 12.91
CA LEU A 258 21.38 31.26 13.03
C LEU A 258 22.44 32.35 12.80
N PHE A 259 23.66 32.14 13.26
CA PHE A 259 24.77 33.09 13.04
C PHE A 259 25.15 33.27 11.57
N GLY A 260 24.81 32.29 10.73
CA GLY A 260 24.94 32.32 9.26
C GLY A 260 23.78 32.97 8.53
N ALA A 261 22.75 33.44 9.25
CA ALA A 261 21.57 34.05 8.65
C ALA A 261 21.96 35.32 7.86
N SER A 262 21.49 35.41 6.62
CA SER A 262 21.80 36.51 5.70
C SER A 262 20.58 37.30 5.28
N PHE A 263 19.39 36.70 5.32
CA PHE A 263 18.11 37.31 4.99
C PHE A 263 16.95 36.56 5.66
N LEU A 264 15.79 37.19 5.71
CA LEU A 264 14.53 36.48 5.92
C LEU A 264 13.73 36.46 4.61
N ALA A 265 12.95 35.41 4.41
CA ALA A 265 12.05 35.31 3.29
C ALA A 265 10.65 34.85 3.73
N VAL A 266 9.62 35.45 3.15
CA VAL A 266 8.22 35.08 3.39
C VAL A 266 7.59 34.54 2.10
N ALA A 267 6.61 33.67 2.28
CA ALA A 267 5.79 33.15 1.20
C ALA A 267 4.97 34.27 0.53
N ALA A 268 4.64 34.10 -0.74
CA ALA A 268 3.78 35.05 -1.47
C ALA A 268 2.36 35.17 -0.89
N ASP A 269 1.90 34.16 -0.12
CA ASP A 269 0.61 34.16 0.58
C ASP A 269 0.70 34.64 2.03
N HIS A 270 1.89 34.98 2.52
CA HIS A 270 2.10 35.49 3.87
C HIS A 270 1.40 36.86 4.06
N PRO A 271 0.81 37.16 5.24
CA PRO A 271 0.20 38.46 5.52
C PRO A 271 1.09 39.66 5.19
N LEU A 272 2.39 39.57 5.53
CA LEU A 272 3.37 40.59 5.18
C LEU A 272 3.45 40.86 3.67
N ALA A 273 3.48 39.80 2.87
CA ALA A 273 3.51 39.94 1.40
C ALA A 273 2.26 40.68 0.88
N THR A 274 1.10 40.40 1.49
CA THR A 274 -0.15 41.10 1.16
C THR A 274 -0.11 42.59 1.57
N LEU A 275 0.48 42.92 2.71
CA LEU A 275 0.64 44.29 3.18
C LEU A 275 1.56 45.08 2.23
N VAL A 276 2.74 44.53 1.93
CA VAL A 276 3.70 45.18 1.00
C VAL A 276 3.09 45.36 -0.39
N ALA A 277 2.36 44.37 -0.89
CA ALA A 277 1.70 44.42 -2.19
C ALA A 277 0.61 45.51 -2.31
N ARG A 278 0.10 46.06 -1.20
CA ARG A 278 -0.86 47.19 -1.21
C ARG A 278 -0.22 48.51 -1.60
N THR A 279 1.05 48.68 -1.29
CA THR A 279 1.78 49.95 -1.49
C THR A 279 2.86 49.86 -2.56
N ASP A 280 3.31 48.68 -2.94
CA ASP A 280 4.32 48.43 -3.97
C ASP A 280 3.74 47.61 -5.13
N ALA A 281 3.60 48.28 -6.29
CA ALA A 281 3.08 47.63 -7.51
C ALA A 281 3.99 46.51 -8.05
N LYS A 282 5.31 46.54 -7.77
CA LYS A 282 6.23 45.48 -8.18
C LYS A 282 6.05 44.24 -7.29
N ALA A 283 5.90 44.46 -5.99
CA ALA A 283 5.54 43.40 -5.05
C ALA A 283 4.21 42.77 -5.43
N ALA A 284 3.18 43.57 -5.72
CA ALA A 284 1.86 43.06 -6.14
C ALA A 284 1.95 42.18 -7.38
N LYS A 285 2.75 42.61 -8.39
CA LYS A 285 3.00 41.80 -9.59
C LYS A 285 3.73 40.50 -9.25
N PHE A 286 4.80 40.56 -8.43
CA PHE A 286 5.59 39.40 -8.05
C PHE A 286 4.73 38.38 -7.28
N VAL A 287 3.94 38.81 -6.31
CA VAL A 287 2.99 37.97 -5.56
C VAL A 287 2.00 37.28 -6.51
N LYS A 288 1.45 38.04 -7.48
CA LYS A 288 0.54 37.46 -8.48
C LYS A 288 1.22 36.42 -9.37
N ASP A 289 2.45 36.67 -9.78
CA ASP A 289 3.24 35.76 -10.63
C ASP A 289 3.59 34.47 -9.84
N CYS A 290 3.94 34.57 -8.55
CA CYS A 290 4.16 33.41 -7.67
C CYS A 290 2.89 32.54 -7.52
N LYS A 291 1.71 33.17 -7.36
CA LYS A 291 0.42 32.46 -7.23
C LYS A 291 -0.02 31.75 -8.52
N ARG A 292 0.52 32.15 -9.67
CA ARG A 292 0.27 31.50 -10.97
C ARG A 292 1.32 30.43 -11.31
N GLY A 293 2.41 30.40 -10.59
CA GLY A 293 3.55 29.50 -10.83
C GLY A 293 3.35 28.09 -10.28
N ALA A 294 4.45 27.35 -10.24
CA ALA A 294 4.48 25.95 -9.84
C ALA A 294 3.76 25.67 -8.50
N VAL A 295 2.87 24.70 -8.52
CA VAL A 295 2.00 24.33 -7.39
C VAL A 295 2.60 23.19 -6.57
N SER A 296 3.59 22.43 -7.10
CA SER A 296 4.22 21.32 -6.41
C SER A 296 5.57 21.70 -5.78
N GLU A 297 5.90 21.09 -4.64
CA GLU A 297 7.18 21.25 -3.94
C GLU A 297 8.37 20.92 -4.86
N ALA A 298 8.27 19.81 -5.62
CA ALA A 298 9.29 19.41 -6.59
C ALA A 298 9.50 20.43 -7.73
N ALA A 299 8.42 21.02 -8.25
CA ALA A 299 8.51 22.05 -9.28
C ALA A 299 9.10 23.36 -8.73
N ILE A 300 8.80 23.70 -7.45
CA ILE A 300 9.38 24.84 -6.75
C ILE A 300 10.88 24.61 -6.48
N GLU A 301 11.27 23.36 -6.17
CA GLU A 301 12.66 22.97 -5.96
C GLU A 301 13.51 23.15 -7.23
N GLN A 302 12.98 22.80 -8.37
CA GLN A 302 13.65 22.89 -9.70
C GLN A 302 13.57 24.31 -10.32
N ALA A 303 12.61 25.15 -9.89
CA ALA A 303 12.43 26.48 -10.42
C ALA A 303 13.56 27.43 -10.02
N GLU A 304 13.87 28.38 -10.89
CA GLU A 304 14.78 29.49 -10.59
C GLU A 304 14.32 30.24 -9.34
N LYS A 305 15.21 30.43 -8.34
CA LYS A 305 14.90 31.14 -7.11
C LYS A 305 14.79 32.65 -7.38
N ARG A 306 13.60 33.21 -7.10
CA ARG A 306 13.29 34.60 -7.33
C ARG A 306 12.69 35.24 -6.08
N GLY A 307 12.94 36.52 -5.89
CA GLY A 307 12.38 37.27 -4.77
C GLY A 307 12.16 38.74 -5.10
N HIS A 308 11.41 39.38 -4.22
CA HIS A 308 11.19 40.82 -4.18
C HIS A 308 11.61 41.34 -2.82
N ASP A 309 12.55 42.32 -2.79
CA ASP A 309 12.96 42.98 -1.56
C ASP A 309 11.84 43.88 -1.05
N THR A 310 11.43 43.67 0.21
CA THR A 310 10.34 44.48 0.81
C THR A 310 10.79 45.83 1.31
N GLY A 311 12.08 46.08 1.38
CA GLY A 311 12.68 47.26 2.02
C GLY A 311 12.61 47.22 3.54
N LEU A 312 12.04 46.16 4.13
CA LEU A 312 12.00 45.95 5.60
C LEU A 312 13.24 45.22 6.07
N THR A 313 13.63 45.47 7.31
CA THR A 313 14.73 44.78 7.96
C THR A 313 14.31 44.33 9.36
N VAL A 314 14.88 43.20 9.79
CA VAL A 314 14.71 42.67 11.16
C VAL A 314 16.03 42.59 11.89
N GLU A 315 16.01 42.61 13.23
CA GLU A 315 17.19 42.48 14.06
C GLU A 315 17.63 41.01 14.16
N HIS A 316 18.94 40.77 14.12
CA HIS A 316 19.49 39.44 14.35
C HIS A 316 19.42 39.07 15.82
N PRO A 317 18.86 37.91 16.25
CA PRO A 317 18.59 37.61 17.66
C PRO A 317 19.84 37.48 18.53
N PHE A 318 20.98 37.08 17.95
CA PHE A 318 22.24 36.88 18.67
C PHE A 318 23.29 37.97 18.44
N LEU A 319 23.11 38.83 17.44
CA LEU A 319 24.11 39.84 17.07
C LEU A 319 23.49 41.25 17.14
N PRO A 320 23.56 41.92 18.30
CA PRO A 320 23.00 43.26 18.47
C PRO A 320 23.51 44.26 17.41
N GLY A 321 22.60 45.00 16.80
CA GLY A 321 22.93 45.99 15.76
C GLY A 321 23.12 45.42 14.35
N ARG A 322 23.08 44.09 14.17
CA ARG A 322 23.05 43.47 12.85
C ARG A 322 21.61 43.30 12.39
N THR A 323 21.30 43.82 11.22
CA THR A 323 20.00 43.68 10.62
C THR A 323 20.02 42.76 9.40
N LEU A 324 18.89 42.07 9.13
CA LEU A 324 18.70 41.16 8.00
C LEU A 324 17.57 41.71 7.13
N PRO A 325 17.73 41.78 5.78
CA PRO A 325 16.66 42.18 4.85
C PRO A 325 15.55 41.13 4.79
N VAL A 326 14.32 41.60 4.60
CA VAL A 326 13.15 40.74 4.46
C VAL A 326 12.70 40.71 3.00
N TRP A 327 12.57 39.54 2.44
CA TRP A 327 12.18 39.27 1.04
C TRP A 327 10.84 38.57 0.93
N ILE A 328 10.11 38.78 -0.15
CA ILE A 328 9.06 37.87 -0.60
C ILE A 328 9.72 36.92 -1.60
N ALA A 329 9.64 35.57 -1.39
CA ALA A 329 10.35 34.62 -2.23
C ALA A 329 9.41 33.54 -2.78
N ASN A 330 9.70 33.06 -4.01
CA ASN A 330 8.89 32.07 -4.69
C ASN A 330 9.12 30.63 -4.23
N PHE A 331 10.10 30.40 -3.36
CA PHE A 331 10.45 29.07 -2.86
C PHE A 331 10.10 28.87 -1.37
N VAL A 332 9.47 29.85 -0.73
CA VAL A 332 8.92 29.73 0.61
C VAL A 332 7.44 29.37 0.53
N LEU A 333 7.06 28.33 1.26
CA LEU A 333 5.69 27.81 1.26
C LEU A 333 4.96 28.26 2.53
N MET A 334 3.71 28.74 2.39
CA MET A 334 2.87 29.11 3.52
C MET A 334 2.47 27.90 4.38
N ASP A 335 2.39 26.75 3.76
CA ASP A 335 1.93 25.49 4.39
C ASP A 335 3.02 24.79 5.22
N TYR A 336 4.25 25.33 5.29
CA TYR A 336 5.33 24.79 6.09
C TYR A 336 5.78 25.80 7.15
N GLY A 337 5.68 25.42 8.41
CA GLY A 337 6.03 26.29 9.54
C GLY A 337 5.11 27.51 9.67
N THR A 338 5.69 28.70 9.63
CA THR A 338 5.00 30.00 9.75
C THR A 338 4.79 30.70 8.41
N GLY A 339 5.22 30.09 7.30
CA GLY A 339 5.28 30.76 5.99
C GLY A 339 6.41 31.78 5.88
N ALA A 340 7.36 31.77 6.84
CA ALA A 340 8.56 32.57 6.86
C ALA A 340 9.78 31.73 7.24
N ILE A 341 10.93 32.00 6.65
CA ILE A 341 12.21 31.37 6.92
C ILE A 341 13.28 32.42 7.16
N PHE A 342 14.36 32.08 7.87
CA PHE A 342 15.64 32.77 7.69
C PHE A 342 16.50 31.99 6.70
N GLY A 343 17.19 32.69 5.84
CA GLY A 343 18.08 32.08 4.86
C GLY A 343 19.49 31.95 5.39
N CYS A 344 20.03 30.71 5.30
CA CYS A 344 21.43 30.42 5.63
C CYS A 344 22.15 29.85 4.39
N PRO A 345 22.62 30.73 3.49
CA PRO A 345 23.19 30.34 2.18
C PRO A 345 24.33 29.35 2.23
N ALA A 346 25.11 29.35 3.29
CA ALA A 346 26.23 28.42 3.41
C ALA A 346 25.78 26.94 3.64
N HIS A 347 24.54 26.73 4.12
CA HIS A 347 24.08 25.44 4.61
C HIS A 347 22.69 25.01 4.05
N ASP A 348 22.14 25.73 3.09
CA ASP A 348 20.96 25.37 2.29
C ASP A 348 21.18 25.80 0.85
N GLN A 349 20.99 24.88 -0.11
CA GLN A 349 21.27 25.14 -1.53
C GLN A 349 20.30 26.17 -2.13
N ARG A 350 19.04 26.15 -1.71
CA ARG A 350 18.04 27.13 -2.21
C ARG A 350 18.39 28.53 -1.76
N ASP A 351 18.85 28.66 -0.53
CA ASP A 351 19.30 29.93 0.05
C ASP A 351 20.59 30.41 -0.62
N LEU A 352 21.50 29.47 -0.96
CA LEU A 352 22.75 29.79 -1.66
C LEU A 352 22.47 30.34 -3.06
N ASP A 353 21.62 29.66 -3.83
CA ASP A 353 21.25 30.10 -5.18
C ASP A 353 20.58 31.46 -5.16
N PHE A 354 19.71 31.69 -4.17
CA PHE A 354 19.05 32.98 -3.95
C PHE A 354 20.05 34.07 -3.57
N ALA A 355 20.88 33.80 -2.58
CA ALA A 355 21.87 34.77 -2.07
C ALA A 355 22.85 35.21 -3.16
N ARG A 356 23.32 34.28 -3.99
CA ARG A 356 24.22 34.60 -5.10
C ARG A 356 23.56 35.49 -6.14
N LYS A 357 22.31 35.19 -6.47
CA LYS A 357 21.54 35.96 -7.45
C LYS A 357 21.35 37.40 -7.02
N TYR A 358 21.13 37.62 -5.73
CA TYR A 358 20.84 38.97 -5.18
C TYR A 358 22.02 39.61 -4.44
N GLY A 359 23.20 38.99 -4.47
CA GLY A 359 24.42 39.51 -3.86
C GLY A 359 24.37 39.55 -2.33
N LEU A 360 23.63 38.64 -1.70
CA LEU A 360 23.54 38.53 -0.25
C LEU A 360 24.75 37.78 0.32
N PRO A 361 25.14 38.04 1.61
CA PRO A 361 26.30 37.37 2.24
C PRO A 361 26.13 35.85 2.31
N VAL A 362 27.23 35.11 2.10
CA VAL A 362 27.33 33.67 2.34
C VAL A 362 28.29 33.43 3.51
N ILE A 363 27.75 33.10 4.68
CA ILE A 363 28.51 33.04 5.96
C ILE A 363 28.51 31.57 6.43
N PRO A 364 29.62 30.83 6.26
CA PRO A 364 29.72 29.48 6.75
C PRO A 364 29.86 29.43 8.27
N VAL A 365 29.03 28.58 8.90
CA VAL A 365 28.96 28.37 10.35
C VAL A 365 29.07 26.91 10.77
N VAL A 366 29.14 25.98 9.81
CA VAL A 366 29.45 24.57 10.05
C VAL A 366 30.74 24.23 9.32
N LEU A 367 31.76 23.82 10.05
CA LEU A 367 33.07 23.45 9.53
C LEU A 367 33.19 21.94 9.35
N PRO A 368 33.48 21.42 8.14
CA PRO A 368 33.82 20.03 7.95
C PRO A 368 34.98 19.55 8.81
N ALA A 369 35.01 18.29 9.24
CA ALA A 369 35.97 17.76 10.19
C ALA A 369 37.46 17.93 9.81
N LEU A 370 37.76 18.02 8.51
CA LEU A 370 39.14 18.15 7.98
C LEU A 370 39.42 19.52 7.35
N ALA A 371 38.47 20.47 7.45
CA ALA A 371 38.64 21.80 6.87
C ALA A 371 39.32 22.77 7.86
N ASP A 372 40.13 23.67 7.29
CA ASP A 372 40.75 24.77 8.07
C ASP A 372 39.75 25.94 8.18
N PRO A 373 39.37 26.35 9.38
CA PRO A 373 38.42 27.44 9.60
C PRO A 373 38.87 28.77 8.96
N ALA A 374 40.19 28.99 8.79
CA ALA A 374 40.70 30.23 8.20
C ALA A 374 40.54 30.31 6.68
N THR A 375 40.38 29.18 6.02
CA THR A 375 40.34 29.08 4.55
C THR A 375 39.05 28.47 3.99
N PHE A 376 38.23 27.91 4.86
CA PHE A 376 37.00 27.26 4.40
C PHE A 376 35.99 28.28 3.84
N SER A 377 35.57 28.05 2.59
CA SER A 377 34.54 28.83 1.93
C SER A 377 33.60 27.88 1.16
N VAL A 378 32.36 28.30 1.03
CA VAL A 378 31.34 27.54 0.30
C VAL A 378 31.50 27.80 -1.19
N GLY A 379 31.68 26.73 -1.98
CA GLY A 379 31.73 26.73 -3.43
C GLY A 379 30.34 26.82 -4.06
N ASP A 380 30.14 26.17 -5.20
CA ASP A 380 28.84 26.18 -5.91
C ASP A 380 27.76 25.35 -5.22
N GLU A 381 28.14 24.50 -4.29
CA GLU A 381 27.24 23.67 -3.50
C GLU A 381 27.29 24.10 -2.02
N ALA A 382 26.10 24.20 -1.38
CA ALA A 382 25.99 24.46 0.05
C ALA A 382 26.51 23.27 0.87
N TYR A 383 27.17 23.55 1.98
CA TYR A 383 27.65 22.48 2.85
C TYR A 383 26.56 22.02 3.83
N VAL A 384 26.02 20.83 3.61
CA VAL A 384 24.96 20.21 4.44
C VAL A 384 25.45 19.00 5.25
N GLY A 385 26.77 18.72 5.23
CA GLY A 385 27.37 17.58 5.90
C GLY A 385 27.57 17.77 7.41
N PRO A 386 28.06 16.73 8.12
CA PRO A 386 28.40 16.80 9.53
C PRO A 386 29.63 17.69 9.77
N GLY A 387 29.67 18.32 10.93
CA GLY A 387 30.79 19.20 11.27
C GLY A 387 30.65 19.81 12.64
N ARG A 388 31.57 20.72 12.94
CA ARG A 388 31.54 21.55 14.17
C ARG A 388 31.14 22.97 13.84
N ILE A 389 30.37 23.56 14.75
CA ILE A 389 29.97 24.95 14.62
C ILE A 389 31.20 25.87 14.85
N TYR A 390 31.29 26.92 14.04
CA TYR A 390 32.31 27.96 14.14
C TYR A 390 31.72 29.29 13.64
N ASN A 391 32.40 30.41 13.87
CA ASN A 391 31.87 31.75 13.59
C ASN A 391 30.53 32.05 14.26
N SER A 392 30.26 31.43 15.41
CA SER A 392 28.94 31.39 16.05
C SER A 392 28.97 31.62 17.56
N ASP A 393 29.97 32.37 18.05
CA ASP A 393 30.11 32.79 19.44
C ASP A 393 29.97 31.63 20.45
N PHE A 394 28.94 31.63 21.28
CA PHE A 394 28.69 30.59 22.29
C PHE A 394 28.41 29.18 21.74
N LEU A 395 28.20 29.03 20.44
CA LEU A 395 28.04 27.73 19.76
C LEU A 395 29.36 27.17 19.22
N ASP A 396 30.44 27.98 19.20
CA ASP A 396 31.72 27.58 18.60
C ASP A 396 32.29 26.31 19.24
N GLY A 397 32.71 25.38 18.38
CA GLY A 397 33.30 24.09 18.78
C GLY A 397 32.28 22.99 19.09
N LEU A 398 31.00 23.30 19.21
CA LEU A 398 29.95 22.30 19.42
C LEU A 398 29.69 21.48 18.13
N GLU A 399 29.25 20.24 18.28
CA GLU A 399 28.66 19.50 17.23
C GLU A 399 27.21 19.99 16.96
N ILE A 400 26.64 19.63 15.81
CA ILE A 400 25.34 20.15 15.32
C ILE A 400 24.22 19.97 16.36
N GLU A 401 24.02 18.76 16.90
CA GLU A 401 22.90 18.52 17.83
C GLU A 401 23.03 19.22 19.17
N PRO A 402 24.20 19.22 19.84
CA PRO A 402 24.45 20.10 21.01
C PRO A 402 24.25 21.59 20.71
N ALA A 403 24.67 22.06 19.53
CA ALA A 403 24.50 23.46 19.14
C ALA A 403 23.03 23.84 18.93
N LYS A 404 22.24 22.97 18.33
CA LYS A 404 20.77 23.16 18.23
C LYS A 404 20.14 23.32 19.61
N ALA A 405 20.47 22.44 20.55
CA ALA A 405 19.93 22.49 21.89
C ALA A 405 20.35 23.80 22.61
N ALA A 406 21.63 24.22 22.48
CA ALA A 406 22.13 25.45 23.07
C ALA A 406 21.48 26.71 22.45
N ALA A 407 21.28 26.74 21.14
CA ALA A 407 20.60 27.86 20.46
C ALA A 407 19.13 27.96 20.90
N ILE A 408 18.41 26.84 21.01
CA ILE A 408 17.02 26.80 21.50
C ILE A 408 16.98 27.37 22.93
N ALA A 409 17.77 26.81 23.84
CA ALA A 409 17.79 27.24 25.23
C ALA A 409 18.12 28.75 25.38
N ARG A 410 19.01 29.29 24.53
CA ARG A 410 19.35 30.71 24.54
C ARG A 410 18.22 31.62 24.10
N ILE A 411 17.47 31.22 23.06
CA ILE A 411 16.29 31.93 22.55
C ILE A 411 15.14 31.89 23.57
N GLU A 412 14.91 30.73 24.19
CA GLU A 412 13.88 30.56 25.23
C GLU A 412 14.20 31.45 26.44
N ALA A 413 15.44 31.43 26.89
CA ALA A 413 15.89 32.31 28.00
C ALA A 413 15.74 33.81 27.69
N ALA A 414 15.83 34.19 26.40
CA ALA A 414 15.62 35.59 25.98
C ALA A 414 14.13 35.92 25.74
N GLY A 415 13.22 34.96 25.85
CA GLY A 415 11.80 35.17 25.58
C GLY A 415 11.48 35.47 24.11
N GLN A 416 12.38 35.12 23.19
CA GLN A 416 12.25 35.39 21.73
C GLN A 416 11.69 34.23 20.92
N GLY A 417 11.45 33.07 21.55
CA GLY A 417 10.93 31.88 20.90
C GLY A 417 10.94 30.68 21.82
N GLU A 418 10.60 29.52 21.25
CA GLU A 418 10.49 28.24 21.96
C GLU A 418 10.87 27.07 21.06
N GLY A 419 11.39 26.01 21.68
CA GLY A 419 11.53 24.71 21.01
C GLY A 419 10.15 24.19 20.59
N ALA A 420 10.00 23.82 19.31
CA ALA A 420 8.72 23.40 18.77
C ALA A 420 8.86 22.11 17.96
N THR A 421 7.85 21.25 18.07
CA THR A 421 7.69 20.12 17.17
C THR A 421 6.62 20.45 16.15
N VAL A 422 6.93 20.31 14.88
CA VAL A 422 5.98 20.47 13.76
C VAL A 422 5.93 19.21 12.92
N TYR A 423 4.81 19.01 12.25
CA TYR A 423 4.57 17.86 11.39
C TYR A 423 4.31 18.32 9.96
N ARG A 424 4.75 17.53 8.98
CA ARG A 424 4.34 17.70 7.57
C ARG A 424 2.89 17.33 7.37
N LEU A 425 2.42 16.32 8.12
CA LEU A 425 1.03 15.89 8.12
C LEU A 425 0.09 17.08 8.31
N ARG A 426 -0.98 17.13 7.54
CA ARG A 426 -2.05 18.11 7.65
C ARG A 426 -3.35 17.41 7.99
N ASP A 427 -4.29 18.14 8.56
CA ASP A 427 -5.62 17.62 8.80
C ASP A 427 -6.26 17.12 7.51
N TRP A 428 -6.92 15.99 7.62
CA TRP A 428 -7.50 15.28 6.50
C TRP A 428 -8.78 15.97 6.02
N GLY A 429 -8.80 16.50 4.79
CA GLY A 429 -9.96 17.09 4.14
C GLY A 429 -10.90 16.01 3.61
N ILE A 430 -12.08 15.88 4.26
CA ILE A 430 -12.97 14.75 4.06
C ILE A 430 -14.21 15.04 3.21
N ALA A 431 -14.47 16.25 2.78
CA ALA A 431 -15.65 16.58 1.98
C ALA A 431 -15.34 16.65 0.48
N ARG A 432 -16.28 16.16 -0.32
CA ARG A 432 -16.23 16.17 -1.79
C ARG A 432 -17.51 16.75 -2.36
N GLN A 433 -17.38 17.55 -3.42
CA GLN A 433 -18.51 18.17 -4.14
C GLN A 433 -19.08 17.16 -5.14
N ARG A 434 -19.67 16.07 -4.60
CA ARG A 434 -20.15 14.91 -5.35
C ARG A 434 -21.57 14.51 -4.96
N GLY A 435 -22.29 13.92 -5.91
CA GLY A 435 -23.64 13.40 -5.68
C GLY A 435 -23.67 11.94 -5.25
N TRP A 436 -22.71 11.12 -5.73
CA TRP A 436 -22.60 9.69 -5.38
C TRP A 436 -21.54 9.48 -4.29
N GLY A 437 -21.95 9.65 -3.04
CA GLY A 437 -21.11 9.54 -1.85
C GLY A 437 -21.95 9.59 -0.57
N CYS A 438 -21.35 9.25 0.57
CA CYS A 438 -22.03 9.36 1.87
C CYS A 438 -22.34 10.84 2.18
N PRO A 439 -23.61 11.26 2.32
CA PRO A 439 -23.94 12.64 2.67
C PRO A 439 -23.40 13.02 4.05
N VAL A 440 -22.83 14.22 4.17
CA VAL A 440 -22.41 14.77 5.47
C VAL A 440 -23.68 15.09 6.30
N PRO A 441 -23.84 14.51 7.51
CA PRO A 441 -25.09 14.60 8.29
C PRO A 441 -25.18 15.90 9.08
N ILE A 442 -25.03 17.05 8.39
CA ILE A 442 -25.05 18.40 8.99
C ILE A 442 -26.12 19.25 8.30
N ILE A 443 -26.76 20.11 9.09
CA ILE A 443 -27.73 21.10 8.65
C ILE A 443 -27.19 22.49 8.97
N HIS A 444 -27.20 23.39 8.00
CA HIS A 444 -26.81 24.79 8.16
C HIS A 444 -28.01 25.64 8.45
N CYS A 445 -28.12 26.09 9.69
CA CYS A 445 -29.16 26.99 10.15
C CYS A 445 -28.65 28.43 10.18
N PRO A 446 -29.37 29.40 9.60
CA PRO A 446 -28.98 30.82 9.67
C PRO A 446 -28.89 31.38 11.10
N ALA A 447 -29.67 30.83 12.04
CA ALA A 447 -29.68 31.28 13.43
C ALA A 447 -28.75 30.47 14.33
N CYS A 448 -28.66 29.14 14.14
CA CYS A 448 -27.91 28.24 15.04
C CYS A 448 -26.49 27.85 14.47
N GLY A 449 -26.18 28.21 13.23
CA GLY A 449 -24.98 27.73 12.55
C GLY A 449 -25.09 26.27 12.08
N PRO A 450 -23.99 25.55 11.94
CA PRO A 450 -24.00 24.14 11.59
C PRO A 450 -24.47 23.27 12.78
N VAL A 451 -25.46 22.42 12.53
CA VAL A 451 -26.09 21.53 13.53
C VAL A 451 -26.09 20.11 12.97
N ALA A 452 -25.66 19.13 13.77
CA ALA A 452 -25.71 17.72 13.39
C ALA A 452 -27.17 17.24 13.28
N VAL A 453 -27.47 16.38 12.32
CA VAL A 453 -28.73 15.64 12.24
C VAL A 453 -28.83 14.73 13.48
N PRO A 454 -29.93 14.72 14.21
CA PRO A 454 -30.10 13.82 15.35
C PRO A 454 -29.93 12.38 14.95
N LYS A 455 -29.21 11.58 15.77
CA LYS A 455 -28.95 10.16 15.46
C LYS A 455 -30.21 9.34 15.17
N ALA A 456 -31.31 9.68 15.82
CA ALA A 456 -32.61 9.02 15.58
C ALA A 456 -33.23 9.32 14.20
N GLU A 457 -32.73 10.35 13.51
CA GLU A 457 -33.18 10.76 12.18
C GLU A 457 -32.19 10.29 11.07
N LEU A 458 -31.12 9.61 11.45
CA LEU A 458 -30.20 9.00 10.51
C LEU A 458 -30.81 7.71 9.95
N PRO A 459 -30.50 7.36 8.70
CA PRO A 459 -29.55 8.02 7.79
C PRO A 459 -30.12 9.22 7.04
N VAL A 460 -29.25 10.20 6.73
CA VAL A 460 -29.51 11.16 5.67
C VAL A 460 -29.30 10.44 4.35
N ALA A 461 -30.39 9.97 3.76
CA ALA A 461 -30.33 9.17 2.53
C ALA A 461 -30.11 10.03 1.28
N LEU A 462 -29.39 9.49 0.30
CA LEU A 462 -29.30 10.07 -1.04
C LEU A 462 -30.67 10.03 -1.73
N PRO A 463 -31.09 11.11 -2.42
CA PRO A 463 -32.29 11.07 -3.24
C PRO A 463 -32.09 10.15 -4.46
N GLU A 464 -33.20 9.60 -4.96
CA GLU A 464 -33.17 8.67 -6.10
C GLU A 464 -33.15 9.38 -7.46
N ASP A 465 -33.53 10.66 -7.48
CA ASP A 465 -33.71 11.49 -8.68
C ASP A 465 -32.58 12.54 -8.88
N LEU A 466 -31.33 12.17 -8.54
CA LEU A 466 -30.16 13.02 -8.77
C LEU A 466 -29.86 13.18 -10.26
N ASP A 467 -29.67 14.44 -10.68
CA ASP A 467 -29.23 14.77 -12.04
C ASP A 467 -27.70 14.71 -12.18
N PHE A 468 -27.19 13.65 -12.79
CA PHE A 468 -25.80 13.48 -13.15
C PHE A 468 -25.46 13.86 -14.60
N SER A 469 -26.38 14.50 -15.34
CA SER A 469 -26.12 14.91 -16.74
C SER A 469 -25.05 15.98 -16.89
N ARG A 470 -24.66 16.63 -15.80
CA ARG A 470 -23.67 17.72 -15.75
C ARG A 470 -22.68 17.51 -14.62
N PRO A 471 -21.39 17.82 -14.82
CA PRO A 471 -20.37 17.72 -13.79
C PRO A 471 -20.65 18.63 -12.58
N GLY A 472 -20.00 18.34 -11.44
CA GLY A 472 -20.11 19.07 -10.20
C GLY A 472 -21.23 18.56 -9.29
N ASN A 473 -21.45 19.25 -8.18
CA ASN A 473 -22.30 18.78 -7.06
C ASN A 473 -23.79 18.65 -7.44
N ALA A 474 -24.25 17.43 -7.68
CA ALA A 474 -25.64 17.12 -8.00
C ALA A 474 -26.60 17.39 -6.83
N LEU A 475 -26.17 17.14 -5.56
CA LEU A 475 -26.97 17.41 -4.36
C LEU A 475 -27.25 18.90 -4.19
N ALA A 476 -26.27 19.76 -4.45
CA ALA A 476 -26.45 21.22 -4.37
C ALA A 476 -27.47 21.73 -5.40
N ARG A 477 -27.59 21.04 -6.54
CA ARG A 477 -28.56 21.39 -7.59
C ARG A 477 -29.96 20.83 -7.36
N HIS A 478 -30.08 19.84 -6.45
CA HIS A 478 -31.38 19.20 -6.19
C HIS A 478 -32.41 20.20 -5.64
N PRO A 479 -33.65 20.26 -6.19
CA PRO A 479 -34.58 21.34 -5.91
C PRO A 479 -35.09 21.32 -4.46
N THR A 480 -35.30 20.15 -3.87
CA THR A 480 -35.97 19.98 -2.57
C THR A 480 -35.13 19.31 -1.50
N TRP A 481 -34.29 18.33 -1.83
CA TRP A 481 -33.55 17.52 -0.86
C TRP A 481 -32.69 18.34 0.10
N LYS A 482 -32.09 19.42 -0.36
CA LYS A 482 -31.28 20.31 0.47
C LYS A 482 -32.07 21.12 1.49
N ASN A 483 -33.40 21.25 1.35
CA ASN A 483 -34.21 22.02 2.26
C ASN A 483 -34.55 21.20 3.52
N ALA A 484 -34.33 21.76 4.68
CA ALA A 484 -34.55 21.09 5.96
C ALA A 484 -35.07 22.06 7.00
N ALA A 485 -35.65 21.54 8.04
CA ALA A 485 -35.87 22.28 9.28
C ALA A 485 -34.66 22.11 10.21
N CYS A 486 -34.29 23.16 10.92
CA CYS A 486 -33.24 23.06 11.93
C CYS A 486 -33.70 22.20 13.12
N PRO A 487 -33.00 21.14 13.51
CA PRO A 487 -33.42 20.29 14.63
C PRO A 487 -33.37 21.02 16.00
N THR A 488 -32.63 22.13 16.10
CA THR A 488 -32.51 22.90 17.34
C THR A 488 -33.59 23.96 17.48
N CYS A 489 -33.90 24.74 16.44
CA CYS A 489 -34.86 25.87 16.55
C CYS A 489 -36.14 25.71 15.69
N GLY A 490 -36.24 24.65 14.89
CA GLY A 490 -37.38 24.41 14.00
C GLY A 490 -37.44 25.32 12.76
N GLY A 491 -36.56 26.32 12.65
CA GLY A 491 -36.53 27.29 11.55
C GLY A 491 -36.06 26.69 10.23
N PRO A 492 -36.30 27.38 9.10
CA PRO A 492 -35.84 26.94 7.80
C PRO A 492 -34.31 26.89 7.74
N ALA A 493 -33.75 25.80 7.21
CA ALA A 493 -32.34 25.54 7.17
C ALA A 493 -32.00 24.75 5.90
N THR A 494 -30.71 24.51 5.66
CA THR A 494 -30.19 23.79 4.47
C THR A 494 -29.34 22.62 4.89
N ARG A 495 -29.54 21.45 4.29
CA ARG A 495 -28.62 20.32 4.46
C ARG A 495 -27.27 20.66 3.84
N GLU A 496 -26.20 20.12 4.44
CA GLU A 496 -24.90 20.06 3.76
C GLU A 496 -25.05 19.26 2.46
N THR A 497 -24.46 19.76 1.39
CA THR A 497 -24.54 19.14 0.07
C THR A 497 -23.27 18.45 -0.37
N ASP A 498 -22.21 18.57 0.40
CA ASP A 498 -21.00 17.80 0.20
C ASP A 498 -21.21 16.36 0.69
N THR A 499 -20.50 15.43 0.06
CA THR A 499 -20.41 14.04 0.49
C THR A 499 -19.04 13.76 1.08
N LEU A 500 -18.92 12.67 1.83
CA LEU A 500 -17.63 12.24 2.37
C LEU A 500 -16.75 11.65 1.28
N ASP A 501 -15.43 11.80 1.43
CA ASP A 501 -14.43 11.11 0.64
C ASP A 501 -14.57 9.59 0.80
N THR A 502 -14.41 8.82 -0.26
CA THR A 502 -14.49 7.36 -0.25
C THR A 502 -13.48 6.70 0.69
N PHE A 503 -12.36 7.38 1.00
CA PHE A 503 -11.44 6.90 2.02
C PHE A 503 -12.02 6.93 3.43
N VAL A 504 -13.04 7.75 3.70
CA VAL A 504 -13.79 7.67 4.97
C VAL A 504 -14.56 6.37 5.03
N ASP A 505 -15.16 5.96 3.90
CA ASP A 505 -15.91 4.71 3.79
C ASP A 505 -14.99 3.50 4.05
N SER A 506 -13.80 3.49 3.48
CA SER A 506 -12.84 2.39 3.65
C SER A 506 -12.03 2.45 4.95
N SER A 507 -12.10 3.52 5.73
CA SER A 507 -11.27 3.68 6.93
C SER A 507 -11.69 2.82 8.13
N TRP A 508 -12.86 2.17 8.10
CA TRP A 508 -13.43 1.41 9.21
C TRP A 508 -14.14 0.10 8.82
N TYR A 509 -14.26 -0.22 7.53
CA TYR A 509 -15.01 -1.36 7.00
C TYR A 509 -14.55 -2.71 7.57
N PHE A 510 -13.26 -2.85 7.89
CA PHE A 510 -12.69 -4.05 8.52
C PHE A 510 -13.30 -4.32 9.91
N ALA A 511 -13.67 -3.27 10.65
CA ALA A 511 -14.36 -3.40 11.93
C ALA A 511 -15.83 -3.77 11.72
N ARG A 512 -16.48 -3.24 10.67
CA ARG A 512 -17.86 -3.56 10.32
C ARG A 512 -18.03 -5.01 9.90
N PHE A 513 -17.05 -5.60 9.23
CA PHE A 513 -17.06 -7.03 8.88
C PHE A 513 -17.10 -7.96 10.09
N ALA A 514 -16.70 -7.51 11.27
CA ALA A 514 -16.81 -8.31 12.48
C ALA A 514 -18.27 -8.65 12.82
N ASP A 515 -19.19 -7.73 12.56
CA ASP A 515 -20.64 -7.94 12.61
C ASP A 515 -21.37 -6.91 11.72
N PRO A 516 -21.61 -7.22 10.44
CA PRO A 516 -22.25 -6.29 9.51
C PRO A 516 -23.73 -6.06 9.79
N THR A 517 -24.35 -6.90 10.64
CA THR A 517 -25.79 -6.84 10.96
C THR A 517 -26.09 -6.09 12.24
N ALA A 518 -25.07 -5.65 12.98
CA ALA A 518 -25.25 -4.93 14.23
C ALA A 518 -26.02 -3.61 14.04
N ASP A 519 -26.86 -3.29 15.01
CA ASP A 519 -27.59 -2.02 15.02
C ASP A 519 -26.69 -0.82 15.32
N GLU A 520 -25.63 -1.02 16.09
CA GLU A 520 -24.58 -0.02 16.31
C GLU A 520 -23.59 0.02 15.12
N PRO A 521 -22.86 1.12 14.92
CA PRO A 521 -21.80 1.17 13.90
C PRO A 521 -20.81 0.01 14.01
N ILE A 522 -20.41 -0.33 15.22
CA ILE A 522 -19.51 -1.43 15.54
C ILE A 522 -20.07 -2.21 16.73
N ASN A 523 -20.21 -3.54 16.57
CA ASN A 523 -20.39 -4.44 17.69
C ASN A 523 -19.05 -4.64 18.38
N LYS A 524 -18.84 -3.96 19.52
CA LYS A 524 -17.58 -3.97 20.26
C LYS A 524 -17.11 -5.38 20.59
N ALA A 525 -18.00 -6.24 21.07
CA ALA A 525 -17.63 -7.61 21.46
C ALA A 525 -17.15 -8.45 20.26
N ALA A 526 -17.80 -8.31 19.09
CA ALA A 526 -17.38 -8.96 17.87
C ALA A 526 -16.04 -8.37 17.36
N ALA A 527 -15.92 -7.03 17.41
CA ALA A 527 -14.69 -6.35 17.04
C ALA A 527 -13.52 -6.74 17.93
N ASP A 528 -13.69 -6.80 19.23
CA ASP A 528 -12.66 -7.20 20.21
C ASP A 528 -12.21 -8.67 20.00
N TYR A 529 -13.10 -9.53 19.50
CA TYR A 529 -12.71 -10.90 19.16
C TYR A 529 -11.92 -10.97 17.85
N TRP A 530 -12.36 -10.25 16.79
CA TRP A 530 -11.78 -10.39 15.46
C TRP A 530 -10.57 -9.50 15.22
N LEU A 531 -10.54 -8.27 15.77
CA LEU A 531 -9.47 -7.30 15.55
C LEU A 531 -8.26 -7.53 16.47
N PRO A 532 -7.08 -7.07 16.07
CA PRO A 532 -6.76 -6.55 14.74
C PRO A 532 -6.87 -7.62 13.65
N VAL A 533 -7.01 -7.19 12.39
CA VAL A 533 -6.89 -8.10 11.24
C VAL A 533 -5.52 -8.76 11.27
N ASP A 534 -5.48 -10.09 11.29
CA ASP A 534 -4.21 -10.83 11.45
C ASP A 534 -3.32 -10.73 10.21
N GLN A 535 -3.92 -10.71 9.03
CA GLN A 535 -3.23 -10.51 7.76
C GLN A 535 -4.06 -9.67 6.81
N TYR A 536 -3.52 -8.53 6.44
CA TYR A 536 -4.08 -7.61 5.46
C TYR A 536 -3.25 -7.65 4.16
N ILE A 537 -3.91 -7.63 3.01
CA ILE A 537 -3.26 -7.77 1.70
C ILE A 537 -3.79 -6.70 0.77
N GLY A 538 -2.89 -5.91 0.15
CA GLY A 538 -3.32 -4.86 -0.77
C GLY A 538 -2.16 -4.09 -1.41
N GLY A 539 -2.48 -3.09 -2.23
CA GLY A 539 -1.49 -2.32 -2.97
C GLY A 539 -0.67 -1.35 -2.11
N ILE A 540 0.61 -1.21 -2.42
CA ILE A 540 1.51 -0.27 -1.73
C ILE A 540 1.13 1.20 -1.95
N GLU A 541 0.38 1.50 -3.00
CA GLU A 541 -0.15 2.84 -3.30
C GLU A 541 -1.02 3.42 -2.18
N HIS A 542 -1.56 2.56 -1.32
CA HIS A 542 -2.36 2.95 -0.17
C HIS A 542 -1.55 3.27 1.10
N ALA A 543 -0.22 3.22 1.04
CA ALA A 543 0.66 3.40 2.21
C ALA A 543 0.36 4.68 3.01
N VAL A 544 0.19 5.81 2.34
CA VAL A 544 -0.09 7.13 2.95
C VAL A 544 -1.52 7.61 2.71
N LEU A 545 -2.38 6.76 2.16
CA LEU A 545 -3.81 6.99 1.93
C LEU A 545 -4.62 6.13 2.91
N HIS A 546 -5.33 5.12 2.38
CA HIS A 546 -6.19 4.23 3.14
C HIS A 546 -5.54 3.66 4.41
N LEU A 547 -4.28 3.18 4.34
CA LEU A 547 -3.62 2.59 5.52
C LEU A 547 -3.38 3.60 6.64
N LEU A 548 -3.03 4.84 6.30
CA LEU A 548 -2.84 5.90 7.28
C LEU A 548 -4.19 6.32 7.90
N TYR A 549 -5.21 6.48 7.06
CA TYR A 549 -6.55 6.86 7.52
C TYR A 549 -7.21 5.78 8.36
N ALA A 550 -7.07 4.50 7.99
CA ALA A 550 -7.58 3.38 8.78
C ALA A 550 -6.93 3.34 10.19
N ARG A 551 -5.62 3.59 10.29
CA ARG A 551 -4.92 3.69 11.57
C ARG A 551 -5.41 4.86 12.42
N PHE A 552 -5.63 6.01 11.80
CA PHE A 552 -6.18 7.20 12.47
C PHE A 552 -7.60 6.95 12.98
N VAL A 553 -8.52 6.50 12.10
CA VAL A 553 -9.92 6.26 12.47
C VAL A 553 -10.05 5.17 13.54
N THR A 554 -9.21 4.13 13.49
CA THR A 554 -9.17 3.11 14.56
C THR A 554 -8.86 3.73 15.92
N ARG A 555 -7.91 4.67 16.00
CA ARG A 555 -7.60 5.41 17.25
C ARG A 555 -8.75 6.29 17.70
N ALA A 556 -9.33 7.03 16.76
CA ALA A 556 -10.47 7.89 17.07
C ALA A 556 -11.66 7.09 17.63
N LEU A 557 -11.93 5.92 17.05
CA LEU A 557 -12.98 5.00 17.51
C LEU A 557 -12.63 4.28 18.82
N LYS A 558 -11.32 4.02 19.06
CA LYS A 558 -10.86 3.52 20.35
C LYS A 558 -11.06 4.55 21.46
N ASP A 559 -10.75 5.80 21.21
CA ASP A 559 -10.97 6.88 22.18
C ASP A 559 -12.44 7.12 22.47
N ASP A 560 -13.32 6.68 21.58
CA ASP A 560 -14.79 6.69 21.74
C ASP A 560 -15.32 5.38 22.34
N ASP A 561 -14.46 4.51 22.84
CA ASP A 561 -14.74 3.17 23.38
C ASP A 561 -15.48 2.22 22.41
N ALA A 562 -15.52 2.53 21.14
CA ALA A 562 -16.10 1.66 20.11
C ALA A 562 -15.18 0.50 19.73
N LEU A 563 -13.86 0.65 19.93
CA LEU A 563 -12.83 -0.34 19.68
C LEU A 563 -11.86 -0.41 20.85
N SER A 564 -11.22 -1.60 21.05
CA SER A 564 -10.17 -1.78 22.06
C SER A 564 -8.76 -1.73 21.46
N VAL A 565 -8.62 -1.86 20.15
CA VAL A 565 -7.32 -1.90 19.46
C VAL A 565 -6.92 -0.50 18.97
N ALA A 566 -5.60 -0.22 18.92
CA ALA A 566 -5.06 1.02 18.36
C ALA A 566 -4.61 0.86 16.89
N GLU A 567 -4.28 -0.38 16.48
CA GLU A 567 -3.87 -0.68 15.11
C GLU A 567 -4.89 -1.61 14.45
N PRO A 568 -5.36 -1.28 13.23
CA PRO A 568 -6.36 -2.09 12.54
C PRO A 568 -5.80 -3.42 12.01
N PHE A 569 -4.53 -3.45 11.61
CA PHE A 569 -3.90 -4.54 10.88
C PHE A 569 -2.59 -4.97 11.56
N ALA A 570 -2.54 -6.17 12.12
CA ALA A 570 -1.35 -6.71 12.77
C ALA A 570 -0.26 -7.09 11.74
N GLY A 571 -0.66 -7.64 10.59
CA GLY A 571 0.22 -7.98 9.49
C GLY A 571 -0.24 -7.36 8.19
N LEU A 572 0.68 -6.81 7.43
CA LEU A 572 0.44 -6.26 6.10
C LEU A 572 1.33 -6.95 5.07
N PHE A 573 0.73 -7.33 3.95
CA PHE A 573 1.48 -7.79 2.79
C PHE A 573 1.13 -6.91 1.58
N THR A 574 2.15 -6.36 0.93
CA THR A 574 1.97 -5.57 -0.29
C THR A 574 2.34 -6.42 -1.49
N GLN A 575 1.32 -6.82 -2.29
CA GLN A 575 1.55 -7.65 -3.47
C GLN A 575 2.13 -6.84 -4.62
N GLY A 576 2.96 -7.51 -5.42
CA GLY A 576 3.36 -7.00 -6.73
C GLY A 576 2.20 -7.01 -7.72
N MET A 577 2.29 -6.19 -8.73
CA MET A 577 1.25 -6.01 -9.76
C MET A 577 1.32 -7.08 -10.83
N VAL A 578 0.19 -7.34 -11.48
CA VAL A 578 0.17 -8.07 -12.75
C VAL A 578 0.35 -7.04 -13.86
N THR A 579 1.38 -7.22 -14.66
CA THR A 579 1.74 -6.34 -15.77
C THR A 579 1.46 -7.01 -17.11
N HIS A 580 1.19 -6.22 -18.12
CA HIS A 580 1.02 -6.68 -19.50
C HIS A 580 1.55 -5.66 -20.48
N GLU A 581 1.92 -6.10 -21.67
CA GLU A 581 2.26 -5.21 -22.78
C GLU A 581 1.08 -4.30 -23.10
N THR A 582 1.37 -3.09 -23.54
CA THR A 582 0.37 -2.16 -24.05
C THR A 582 0.35 -2.19 -25.58
N TYR A 583 -0.83 -1.96 -26.15
CA TYR A 583 -1.00 -1.99 -27.60
C TYR A 583 -1.69 -0.70 -28.07
N ARG A 584 -1.20 -0.11 -29.16
CA ARG A 584 -1.77 1.10 -29.73
C ARG A 584 -1.96 1.00 -31.25
N ARG A 585 -3.07 1.55 -31.73
CA ARG A 585 -3.23 1.82 -33.16
C ARG A 585 -2.26 2.93 -33.58
N GLN A 586 -2.04 3.10 -34.87
CA GLN A 586 -1.17 4.16 -35.39
C GLN A 586 -1.68 5.60 -35.10
N ASN A 587 -2.98 5.76 -34.88
CA ASN A 587 -3.61 7.02 -34.47
C ASN A 587 -3.46 7.33 -32.96
N GLY A 588 -2.83 6.42 -32.19
CA GLY A 588 -2.57 6.56 -30.76
C GLY A 588 -3.61 5.92 -29.84
N ASP A 589 -4.72 5.40 -30.37
CA ASP A 589 -5.77 4.74 -29.57
C ASP A 589 -5.28 3.42 -28.97
N TRP A 590 -5.64 3.18 -27.71
CA TRP A 590 -5.34 1.94 -27.02
C TRP A 590 -6.18 0.77 -27.55
N VAL A 591 -5.57 -0.41 -27.65
CA VAL A 591 -6.18 -1.66 -28.10
C VAL A 591 -6.12 -2.70 -26.97
N GLU A 592 -7.20 -3.46 -26.81
CA GLU A 592 -7.25 -4.56 -25.83
C GLU A 592 -6.41 -5.76 -26.30
N PRO A 593 -5.71 -6.48 -25.39
CA PRO A 593 -4.92 -7.66 -25.74
C PRO A 593 -5.72 -8.74 -26.48
N ALA A 594 -7.01 -8.88 -26.15
CA ALA A 594 -7.90 -9.85 -26.80
C ALA A 594 -8.13 -9.56 -28.30
N ASP A 595 -7.99 -8.30 -28.72
CA ASP A 595 -8.16 -7.87 -30.11
C ASP A 595 -6.84 -7.95 -30.92
N VAL A 596 -5.74 -8.41 -30.32
CA VAL A 596 -4.41 -8.40 -30.91
C VAL A 596 -3.88 -9.80 -31.14
N GLU A 597 -3.46 -10.09 -32.35
CA GLU A 597 -2.66 -11.28 -32.68
C GLU A 597 -1.18 -10.92 -32.77
N ILE A 598 -0.34 -11.75 -32.13
CA ILE A 598 1.12 -11.64 -32.18
C ILE A 598 1.66 -12.64 -33.20
N GLU A 599 2.22 -12.12 -34.25
CA GLU A 599 2.96 -12.89 -35.26
C GLU A 599 4.46 -12.91 -34.88
N ALA A 600 5.00 -14.11 -34.65
CA ALA A 600 6.43 -14.29 -34.37
C ALA A 600 7.13 -14.89 -35.57
N GLN A 601 8.19 -14.22 -36.06
CA GLN A 601 9.06 -14.72 -37.12
C GLN A 601 10.53 -14.64 -36.64
N GLY A 602 11.00 -15.72 -36.07
CA GLY A 602 12.27 -15.74 -35.35
C GLY A 602 12.23 -14.83 -34.11
N ASN A 603 13.17 -13.88 -34.02
CA ASN A 603 13.21 -12.90 -32.91
C ASN A 603 12.34 -11.66 -33.16
N LEU A 604 11.72 -11.54 -34.32
CA LEU A 604 10.83 -10.41 -34.65
C LEU A 604 9.40 -10.73 -34.23
N ARG A 605 8.82 -9.85 -33.41
CA ARG A 605 7.41 -9.88 -33.02
C ARG A 605 6.68 -8.73 -33.71
N ARG A 606 5.55 -9.05 -34.33
CA ARG A 606 4.67 -8.09 -34.96
C ARG A 606 3.27 -8.26 -34.37
N ALA A 607 2.62 -7.16 -34.00
CA ALA A 607 1.25 -7.17 -33.54
C ALA A 607 0.32 -6.68 -34.66
N VAL A 608 -0.82 -7.34 -34.83
CA VAL A 608 -1.88 -6.94 -35.75
C VAL A 608 -3.23 -7.09 -35.06
N LEU A 609 -4.22 -6.29 -35.47
CA LEU A 609 -5.58 -6.49 -35.04
C LEU A 609 -6.09 -7.84 -35.55
N ALA A 610 -6.71 -8.64 -34.71
CA ALA A 610 -7.22 -9.97 -35.06
C ALA A 610 -8.26 -9.91 -36.21
N GLU A 611 -9.15 -8.93 -36.18
CA GLU A 611 -10.26 -8.81 -37.12
C GLU A 611 -9.83 -8.19 -38.47
N THR A 612 -9.06 -7.10 -38.44
CA THR A 612 -8.76 -6.29 -39.65
C THR A 612 -7.35 -6.48 -40.19
N ARG A 613 -6.47 -7.18 -39.44
CA ARG A 613 -5.04 -7.35 -39.74
C ARG A 613 -4.25 -6.04 -39.81
N GLU A 614 -4.82 -4.94 -39.32
CA GLU A 614 -4.16 -3.64 -39.21
C GLU A 614 -2.96 -3.73 -38.26
N PRO A 615 -1.80 -3.17 -38.61
CA PRO A 615 -0.64 -3.16 -37.73
C PRO A 615 -0.88 -2.39 -36.43
N VAL A 616 -0.46 -2.98 -35.32
CA VAL A 616 -0.54 -2.40 -33.99
C VAL A 616 0.87 -2.24 -33.42
N VAL A 617 1.12 -1.12 -32.73
CA VAL A 617 2.39 -0.85 -32.06
C VAL A 617 2.39 -1.55 -30.72
N ILE A 618 3.40 -2.39 -30.47
CA ILE A 618 3.68 -2.98 -29.14
C ILE A 618 4.40 -1.91 -28.31
N GLY A 619 3.81 -1.50 -27.21
CA GLY A 619 4.38 -0.58 -26.24
C GLY A 619 5.03 -1.28 -25.04
N ASP A 620 5.28 -0.52 -23.99
CA ASP A 620 5.94 -1.02 -22.78
C ASP A 620 5.06 -1.99 -21.98
N VAL A 621 5.73 -2.83 -21.17
CA VAL A 621 5.08 -3.68 -20.17
C VAL A 621 4.74 -2.83 -18.97
N GLU A 622 3.45 -2.67 -18.71
CA GLU A 622 2.95 -1.80 -17.65
C GLU A 622 1.90 -2.51 -16.77
N LYS A 623 1.59 -1.94 -15.61
CA LYS A 623 0.49 -2.41 -14.75
C LYS A 623 -0.79 -2.52 -15.58
N MET A 624 -1.52 -3.63 -15.42
CA MET A 624 -2.84 -3.78 -16.03
C MET A 624 -3.78 -2.68 -15.54
N SER A 625 -4.34 -1.92 -16.46
CA SER A 625 -5.29 -0.85 -16.17
C SER A 625 -6.34 -0.71 -17.26
N LYS A 626 -7.59 -0.39 -16.87
CA LYS A 626 -8.68 -0.15 -17.82
C LYS A 626 -8.45 1.07 -18.71
N SER A 627 -7.75 2.09 -18.19
CA SER A 627 -7.43 3.31 -18.95
C SER A 627 -6.46 3.06 -20.09
N LYS A 628 -5.56 2.11 -19.98
CA LYS A 628 -4.62 1.69 -21.03
C LYS A 628 -5.10 0.49 -21.83
N ARG A 629 -6.25 -0.04 -21.50
CA ARG A 629 -6.84 -1.23 -22.12
C ARG A 629 -5.90 -2.43 -22.22
N ASN A 630 -4.96 -2.59 -21.27
CA ASN A 630 -4.01 -3.70 -21.25
C ASN A 630 -4.39 -4.78 -20.23
N THR A 631 -5.68 -4.88 -19.89
CA THR A 631 -6.20 -5.87 -18.96
C THR A 631 -6.50 -7.19 -19.66
N VAL A 632 -6.30 -8.31 -18.96
CA VAL A 632 -6.70 -9.64 -19.40
C VAL A 632 -7.90 -10.08 -18.55
N ALA A 633 -9.00 -10.42 -19.21
CA ALA A 633 -10.21 -10.87 -18.56
C ALA A 633 -10.04 -12.32 -18.05
N PRO A 634 -10.32 -12.60 -16.76
CA PRO A 634 -10.19 -13.95 -16.21
C PRO A 634 -11.10 -14.98 -16.88
N ALA A 635 -12.30 -14.58 -17.28
CA ALA A 635 -13.32 -15.50 -17.84
C ALA A 635 -12.82 -16.32 -19.04
N GLU A 636 -12.05 -15.71 -19.95
CA GLU A 636 -11.48 -16.40 -21.10
C GLU A 636 -10.48 -17.48 -20.68
N ILE A 637 -9.73 -17.20 -19.63
CA ILE A 637 -8.73 -18.11 -19.10
C ILE A 637 -9.41 -19.26 -18.36
N PHE A 638 -10.47 -18.97 -17.59
CA PHE A 638 -11.24 -19.99 -16.88
C PHE A 638 -11.94 -20.93 -17.86
N GLU A 639 -12.51 -20.40 -18.94
CA GLU A 639 -13.15 -21.22 -19.99
C GLU A 639 -12.15 -22.13 -20.71
N ALA A 640 -10.92 -21.66 -20.96
CA ALA A 640 -9.91 -22.39 -21.71
C ALA A 640 -9.10 -23.39 -20.85
N TYR A 641 -8.78 -23.03 -19.60
CA TYR A 641 -7.83 -23.77 -18.77
C TYR A 641 -8.35 -24.10 -17.36
N GLY A 642 -9.50 -23.57 -16.96
CA GLY A 642 -10.01 -23.67 -15.60
C GLY A 642 -9.40 -22.67 -14.62
N VAL A 643 -10.09 -22.47 -13.51
CA VAL A 643 -9.71 -21.55 -12.43
C VAL A 643 -8.40 -21.95 -11.76
N ASP A 644 -8.22 -23.25 -11.48
CA ASP A 644 -7.05 -23.73 -10.76
C ASP A 644 -5.75 -23.54 -11.54
N ALA A 645 -5.80 -23.57 -12.89
CA ALA A 645 -4.65 -23.22 -13.72
C ALA A 645 -4.30 -21.74 -13.61
N ALA A 646 -5.29 -20.84 -13.60
CA ALA A 646 -5.07 -19.41 -13.40
C ALA A 646 -4.50 -19.12 -12.00
N ARG A 647 -5.00 -19.78 -10.95
CA ARG A 647 -4.49 -19.68 -9.58
C ARG A 647 -3.03 -20.14 -9.49
N PHE A 648 -2.70 -21.30 -10.06
CA PHE A 648 -1.32 -21.78 -10.09
C PHE A 648 -0.39 -20.80 -10.82
N PHE A 649 -0.82 -20.18 -11.90
CA PHE A 649 -0.01 -19.20 -12.60
C PHE A 649 0.33 -18.02 -11.71
N VAL A 650 -0.67 -17.34 -11.13
CA VAL A 650 -0.46 -16.13 -10.31
C VAL A 650 0.31 -16.40 -9.01
N LEU A 651 0.31 -17.64 -8.53
CA LEU A 651 0.99 -18.07 -7.30
C LEU A 651 2.40 -18.63 -7.55
N SER A 652 2.77 -18.98 -8.79
CA SER A 652 4.04 -19.67 -9.10
C SER A 652 5.07 -18.85 -9.84
N ASP A 653 4.65 -17.84 -10.62
CA ASP A 653 5.51 -17.17 -11.59
C ASP A 653 6.63 -16.36 -10.91
N SER A 654 6.31 -15.61 -9.89
CA SER A 654 7.26 -14.76 -9.17
C SER A 654 6.94 -14.73 -7.67
N PRO A 655 7.89 -14.29 -6.82
CA PRO A 655 7.57 -13.96 -5.43
C PRO A 655 6.37 -13.01 -5.35
N PRO A 656 5.44 -13.21 -4.41
CA PRO A 656 4.21 -12.42 -4.34
C PRO A 656 4.38 -10.91 -4.19
N ASP A 657 5.50 -10.46 -3.64
CA ASP A 657 5.88 -9.05 -3.47
C ASP A 657 6.48 -8.41 -4.74
N ARG A 658 6.72 -9.20 -5.79
CA ARG A 658 7.25 -8.72 -7.07
C ARG A 658 6.19 -8.71 -8.16
N ASP A 659 6.37 -7.83 -9.13
CA ASP A 659 5.50 -7.79 -10.30
C ASP A 659 5.61 -9.09 -11.12
N THR A 660 4.50 -9.50 -11.71
CA THR A 660 4.38 -10.67 -12.57
C THR A 660 3.89 -10.23 -13.94
N GLN A 661 4.67 -10.51 -14.97
CA GLN A 661 4.22 -10.28 -16.34
C GLN A 661 3.28 -11.41 -16.77
N TRP A 662 2.08 -11.04 -17.18
CA TRP A 662 1.13 -11.98 -17.76
C TRP A 662 1.62 -12.52 -19.10
N THR A 663 1.63 -13.85 -19.24
CA THR A 663 1.98 -14.53 -20.49
C THR A 663 1.13 -15.77 -20.69
N MET A 664 0.67 -16.00 -21.91
CA MET A 664 -0.08 -17.23 -22.25
C MET A 664 0.74 -18.50 -22.06
N GLY A 665 2.05 -18.45 -22.30
CA GLY A 665 2.97 -19.58 -22.06
C GLY A 665 3.02 -20.00 -20.59
N GLY A 666 2.94 -19.04 -19.67
CA GLY A 666 2.88 -19.28 -18.23
C GLY A 666 1.60 -20.02 -17.81
N VAL A 667 0.44 -19.58 -18.33
CA VAL A 667 -0.86 -20.25 -18.06
C VAL A 667 -0.87 -21.68 -18.61
N GLN A 668 -0.37 -21.88 -19.82
CA GLN A 668 -0.22 -23.22 -20.41
C GLN A 668 0.71 -24.10 -19.57
N GLY A 669 1.76 -23.52 -18.98
CA GLY A 669 2.64 -24.20 -18.03
C GLY A 669 1.89 -24.64 -16.77
N ALA A 670 1.07 -23.76 -16.22
CA ALA A 670 0.22 -24.05 -15.06
C ALA A 670 -0.83 -25.15 -15.39
N TRP A 671 -1.45 -25.10 -16.56
CA TRP A 671 -2.37 -26.13 -17.02
C TRP A 671 -1.70 -27.51 -17.16
N ARG A 672 -0.47 -27.56 -17.69
CA ARG A 672 0.31 -28.81 -17.73
C ARG A 672 0.61 -29.34 -16.32
N ARG A 673 0.81 -28.47 -15.34
CA ARG A 673 0.99 -28.85 -13.91
C ARG A 673 -0.29 -29.49 -13.36
N VAL A 674 -1.45 -28.86 -13.58
CA VAL A 674 -2.75 -29.41 -13.17
C VAL A 674 -2.93 -30.83 -13.68
N ASN A 675 -2.69 -31.06 -14.98
CA ASN A 675 -2.82 -32.41 -15.56
C ASN A 675 -1.79 -33.39 -14.99
N ARG A 676 -0.54 -32.97 -14.80
CA ARG A 676 0.50 -33.83 -14.19
C ARG A 676 0.15 -34.24 -12.75
N LEU A 677 -0.42 -33.33 -11.98
CA LEU A 677 -0.95 -33.64 -10.65
C LEU A 677 -2.04 -34.69 -10.77
N TRP A 678 -3.06 -34.44 -11.58
CA TRP A 678 -4.18 -35.37 -11.77
C TRP A 678 -3.72 -36.77 -12.17
N ASP A 679 -2.79 -36.90 -13.12
CA ASP A 679 -2.26 -38.18 -13.61
C ASP A 679 -1.71 -39.06 -12.47
N GLU A 680 -1.01 -38.46 -11.50
CA GLU A 680 -0.46 -39.20 -10.34
C GLU A 680 -1.58 -39.75 -9.44
N PHE A 681 -2.65 -38.99 -9.23
CA PHE A 681 -3.80 -39.43 -8.45
C PHE A 681 -4.62 -40.47 -9.18
N ASP A 682 -4.82 -40.30 -10.50
CA ASP A 682 -5.59 -41.26 -11.30
C ASP A 682 -4.87 -42.60 -11.45
N SER A 683 -3.55 -42.60 -11.46
CA SER A 683 -2.71 -43.81 -11.49
C SER A 683 -2.74 -44.65 -10.23
N GLN A 684 -3.10 -44.06 -9.08
CA GLN A 684 -3.13 -44.77 -7.80
C GLN A 684 -4.28 -45.79 -7.74
N PRO A 685 -4.02 -47.08 -7.44
CA PRO A 685 -5.07 -48.06 -7.30
C PRO A 685 -5.88 -47.79 -6.02
N MET A 686 -7.22 -47.94 -6.10
CA MET A 686 -8.13 -47.81 -4.96
C MET A 686 -7.95 -48.94 -3.94
N ALA A 687 -7.71 -50.17 -4.41
CA ALA A 687 -7.45 -51.33 -3.58
C ALA A 687 -5.98 -51.69 -3.63
N ILE A 688 -5.32 -51.69 -2.46
CA ILE A 688 -3.92 -52.06 -2.33
C ILE A 688 -3.83 -53.51 -1.82
N PRO A 689 -3.14 -54.43 -2.54
CA PRO A 689 -3.00 -55.79 -2.08
C PRO A 689 -2.42 -55.90 -0.69
N ALA A 690 -2.88 -56.92 0.10
CA ALA A 690 -2.28 -57.27 1.35
C ALA A 690 -0.85 -57.74 1.11
N GLY A 691 0.05 -57.37 1.94
CA GLY A 691 1.48 -57.77 1.91
C GLY A 691 2.34 -56.73 2.56
N GLY A 692 3.38 -57.16 3.20
CA GLY A 692 4.38 -56.30 3.86
C GLY A 692 5.78 -56.78 3.50
N GLY A 693 6.69 -55.91 3.30
CA GLY A 693 8.11 -56.16 3.11
C GLY A 693 8.83 -54.83 3.20
N ASP A 694 10.08 -54.88 3.58
CA ASP A 694 10.90 -53.67 3.56
C ASP A 694 11.14 -53.23 2.08
N ASP A 695 10.66 -52.05 1.75
CA ASP A 695 10.86 -51.42 0.44
C ASP A 695 11.60 -50.09 0.63
N PRO A 696 12.87 -50.02 0.27
CA PRO A 696 13.65 -48.78 0.39
C PRO A 696 12.99 -47.58 -0.31
N SER A 697 12.27 -47.83 -1.42
CA SER A 697 11.58 -46.76 -2.15
C SER A 697 10.38 -46.23 -1.35
N ALA A 698 9.69 -47.09 -0.64
CA ALA A 698 8.60 -46.71 0.27
C ALA A 698 9.11 -45.82 1.41
N VAL A 699 10.26 -46.20 2.01
CA VAL A 699 10.92 -45.39 3.06
C VAL A 699 11.36 -44.02 2.51
N ALA A 700 12.01 -44.01 1.35
CA ALA A 700 12.45 -42.79 0.71
C ALA A 700 11.28 -41.84 0.39
N LEU A 701 10.17 -42.36 -0.14
CA LEU A 701 8.97 -41.60 -0.43
C LEU A 701 8.32 -41.04 0.86
N THR A 702 8.28 -41.83 1.94
CA THR A 702 7.77 -41.37 3.23
C THR A 702 8.56 -40.17 3.74
N ARG A 703 9.90 -40.25 3.75
CA ARG A 703 10.77 -39.11 4.12
C ARG A 703 10.52 -37.87 3.23
N ALA A 704 10.46 -38.10 1.92
CA ALA A 704 10.18 -37.00 0.97
C ALA A 704 8.83 -36.34 1.22
N THR A 705 7.81 -37.11 1.61
CA THR A 705 6.48 -36.58 1.98
C THR A 705 6.56 -35.67 3.19
N HIS A 706 7.25 -36.08 4.27
CA HIS A 706 7.41 -35.25 5.47
C HIS A 706 8.20 -33.96 5.16
N ARG A 707 9.25 -34.05 4.30
CA ARG A 707 9.99 -32.87 3.83
C ARG A 707 9.11 -31.92 3.02
N LEU A 708 8.23 -32.45 2.14
CA LEU A 708 7.28 -31.66 1.37
C LEU A 708 6.32 -30.91 2.30
N VAL A 709 5.71 -31.58 3.26
CA VAL A 709 4.79 -30.97 4.23
C VAL A 709 5.48 -29.81 4.96
N LYS A 710 6.67 -30.04 5.49
CA LYS A 710 7.46 -28.98 6.16
C LYS A 710 7.74 -27.80 5.26
N ALA A 711 8.20 -28.07 4.03
CA ALA A 711 8.60 -27.03 3.08
C ALA A 711 7.41 -26.18 2.61
N VAL A 712 6.27 -26.79 2.31
CA VAL A 712 5.05 -26.08 1.87
C VAL A 712 4.45 -25.30 3.02
N THR A 713 4.43 -25.85 4.24
CA THR A 713 4.00 -25.14 5.44
C THR A 713 4.80 -23.84 5.62
N GLY A 714 6.14 -23.95 5.63
CA GLY A 714 7.02 -22.77 5.76
C GLY A 714 6.89 -21.78 4.58
N ALA A 715 6.65 -22.28 3.37
CA ALA A 715 6.43 -21.42 2.19
C ALA A 715 5.16 -20.58 2.34
N ILE A 716 4.05 -21.16 2.84
CA ILE A 716 2.80 -20.40 3.07
C ILE A 716 2.99 -19.40 4.21
N GLU A 717 3.56 -19.82 5.33
CA GLU A 717 3.78 -18.96 6.51
C GLU A 717 4.68 -17.76 6.21
N SER A 718 5.61 -17.91 5.26
CA SER A 718 6.52 -16.84 4.83
C SER A 718 6.08 -16.09 3.57
N PHE A 719 4.87 -16.30 3.08
CA PHE A 719 4.36 -15.73 1.82
C PHE A 719 5.27 -16.03 0.61
N ARG A 720 5.90 -17.22 0.59
CA ARG A 720 6.73 -17.71 -0.52
C ARG A 720 5.98 -18.76 -1.35
N PHE A 721 4.76 -18.44 -1.80
CA PHE A 721 3.87 -19.39 -2.48
C PHE A 721 4.51 -20.01 -3.73
N ASN A 722 5.27 -19.23 -4.50
CA ASN A 722 6.04 -19.72 -5.64
C ASN A 722 7.06 -20.80 -5.26
N THR A 723 7.68 -20.70 -4.09
CA THR A 723 8.54 -21.75 -3.56
C THR A 723 7.74 -23.02 -3.24
N GLY A 724 6.55 -22.88 -2.64
CA GLY A 724 5.64 -24.02 -2.40
C GLY A 724 5.29 -24.75 -3.69
N VAL A 725 4.96 -24.02 -4.76
CA VAL A 725 4.69 -24.62 -6.08
C VAL A 725 5.90 -25.34 -6.66
N ALA A 726 7.10 -24.78 -6.52
CA ALA A 726 8.34 -25.46 -6.95
C ALA A 726 8.54 -26.80 -6.22
N ARG A 727 8.20 -26.88 -4.91
CA ARG A 727 8.26 -28.12 -4.16
C ARG A 727 7.26 -29.16 -4.66
N PHE A 728 6.08 -28.76 -5.13
CA PHE A 728 5.17 -29.68 -5.80
C PHE A 728 5.76 -30.26 -7.08
N ASP A 729 6.42 -29.46 -7.93
CA ASP A 729 7.05 -29.94 -9.15
C ASP A 729 8.21 -30.91 -8.88
N GLU A 730 9.02 -30.65 -7.86
CA GLU A 730 10.08 -31.56 -7.39
C GLU A 730 9.50 -32.90 -6.89
N PHE A 731 8.44 -32.84 -6.10
CA PHE A 731 7.79 -34.03 -5.56
C PHE A 731 7.09 -34.86 -6.66
N LEU A 732 6.44 -34.20 -7.63
CA LEU A 732 5.89 -34.87 -8.80
C LEU A 732 6.97 -35.59 -9.63
N SER A 733 8.13 -34.96 -9.75
CA SER A 733 9.28 -35.57 -10.44
C SER A 733 9.75 -36.84 -9.72
N LEU A 734 9.76 -36.84 -8.38
CA LEU A 734 10.06 -38.03 -7.59
C LEU A 734 9.00 -39.11 -7.76
N LEU A 735 7.68 -38.79 -7.66
CA LEU A 735 6.59 -39.74 -7.82
C LEU A 735 6.65 -40.48 -9.17
N ARG A 736 7.07 -39.82 -10.24
CA ARG A 736 7.24 -40.41 -11.56
C ARG A 736 8.36 -41.45 -11.62
N THR A 737 9.39 -41.32 -10.80
CA THR A 737 10.45 -42.35 -10.69
C THR A 737 10.00 -43.55 -9.89
N LEU A 738 8.83 -43.47 -9.24
CA LEU A 738 8.25 -44.49 -8.38
C LEU A 738 6.81 -44.78 -8.83
N PRO A 739 6.59 -45.29 -10.07
CA PRO A 739 5.26 -45.48 -10.62
C PRO A 739 4.45 -46.50 -9.81
N ALA A 740 3.10 -46.34 -9.87
CA ALA A 740 2.17 -47.29 -9.23
C ALA A 740 2.16 -48.64 -9.94
N GLU A 741 2.37 -48.70 -11.26
CA GLU A 741 2.43 -49.90 -12.04
C GLU A 741 3.67 -50.74 -11.67
N GLY A 742 3.44 -51.98 -11.26
CA GLY A 742 4.49 -52.88 -10.81
C GLY A 742 5.07 -52.60 -9.44
N ALA A 743 4.54 -51.64 -8.70
CA ALA A 743 4.99 -51.28 -7.38
C ALA A 743 4.66 -52.37 -6.34
N SER A 744 5.53 -52.49 -5.32
CA SER A 744 5.24 -53.36 -4.15
C SER A 744 4.04 -52.84 -3.37
N PRO A 745 3.36 -53.71 -2.60
CA PRO A 745 2.27 -53.27 -1.74
C PRO A 745 2.73 -52.22 -0.69
N ALA A 746 3.98 -52.29 -0.24
CA ALA A 746 4.57 -51.27 0.67
C ALA A 746 4.69 -49.88 -0.04
N LEU A 747 5.20 -49.86 -1.29
CA LEU A 747 5.32 -48.62 -2.06
C LEU A 747 3.93 -48.04 -2.42
N LEU A 748 2.95 -48.87 -2.80
CA LEU A 748 1.59 -48.42 -3.08
C LEU A 748 0.94 -47.77 -1.84
N ARG A 749 1.15 -48.31 -0.64
CA ARG A 749 0.69 -47.70 0.62
C ARG A 749 1.38 -46.35 0.86
N ALA A 750 2.71 -46.30 0.72
CA ALA A 750 3.48 -45.08 0.87
C ALA A 750 3.01 -43.99 -0.14
N ARG A 751 2.72 -44.38 -1.41
CA ARG A 751 2.14 -43.49 -2.42
C ARG A 751 0.74 -43.00 -2.01
N GLY A 752 -0.13 -43.86 -1.48
CA GLY A 752 -1.45 -43.44 -0.99
C GLY A 752 -1.37 -42.39 0.12
N VAL A 753 -0.47 -42.57 1.09
CA VAL A 753 -0.21 -41.60 2.15
C VAL A 753 0.37 -40.28 1.58
N ALA A 754 1.33 -40.40 0.67
CA ALA A 754 1.96 -39.27 0.01
C ALA A 754 0.96 -38.44 -0.80
N LEU A 755 0.09 -39.07 -1.60
CA LEU A 755 -0.95 -38.43 -2.37
C LEU A 755 -2.04 -37.82 -1.48
N SER A 756 -2.42 -38.49 -0.38
CA SER A 756 -3.34 -37.92 0.61
C SER A 756 -2.78 -36.66 1.25
N ALA A 757 -1.47 -36.63 1.59
CA ALA A 757 -0.82 -35.41 2.04
C ALA A 757 -0.78 -34.33 0.95
N LEU A 758 -0.41 -34.72 -0.28
CA LEU A 758 -0.33 -33.80 -1.44
C LEU A 758 -1.67 -33.15 -1.74
N ALA A 759 -2.80 -33.89 -1.72
CA ALA A 759 -4.14 -33.34 -1.92
C ALA A 759 -4.44 -32.19 -0.95
N ARG A 760 -4.12 -32.39 0.33
CA ARG A 760 -4.30 -31.37 1.38
C ARG A 760 -3.36 -30.18 1.20
N LEU A 761 -2.12 -30.42 0.74
CA LEU A 761 -1.14 -29.35 0.52
C LEU A 761 -1.46 -28.49 -0.71
N ILE A 762 -2.04 -29.06 -1.77
CA ILE A 762 -2.43 -28.31 -2.96
C ILE A 762 -3.79 -27.59 -2.79
N ALA A 763 -4.60 -27.95 -1.80
CA ALA A 763 -5.94 -27.39 -1.58
C ALA A 763 -5.95 -25.85 -1.46
N PRO A 764 -4.99 -25.18 -0.81
CA PRO A 764 -4.90 -23.72 -0.84
C PRO A 764 -4.58 -23.13 -2.21
N TYR A 765 -3.84 -23.83 -3.05
CA TYR A 765 -3.37 -23.35 -4.36
C TYR A 765 -4.36 -23.63 -5.48
N ALA A 766 -4.89 -24.84 -5.54
CA ALA A 766 -5.80 -25.36 -6.57
C ALA A 766 -6.92 -26.16 -5.92
N PRO A 767 -7.91 -25.47 -5.32
CA PRO A 767 -8.88 -26.10 -4.43
C PRO A 767 -9.81 -27.08 -5.13
N HIS A 768 -10.23 -26.83 -6.36
CA HIS A 768 -11.14 -27.71 -7.09
C HIS A 768 -10.43 -29.01 -7.52
N LEU A 769 -9.19 -28.88 -7.99
CA LEU A 769 -8.35 -30.03 -8.30
C LEU A 769 -8.09 -30.88 -7.04
N ALA A 770 -7.81 -30.22 -5.92
CA ALA A 770 -7.55 -30.88 -4.64
C ALA A 770 -8.74 -31.72 -4.18
N GLU A 771 -9.96 -31.20 -4.30
CA GLU A 771 -11.18 -31.95 -4.00
C GLU A 771 -11.37 -33.15 -4.94
N ALA A 772 -11.16 -32.97 -6.23
CA ALA A 772 -11.24 -34.07 -7.19
C ALA A 772 -10.20 -35.16 -6.92
N CYS A 773 -8.98 -34.76 -6.56
CA CYS A 773 -7.92 -35.68 -6.14
C CYS A 773 -8.26 -36.42 -4.85
N TRP A 774 -8.82 -35.71 -3.86
CA TRP A 774 -9.27 -36.29 -2.58
C TRP A 774 -10.38 -37.32 -2.78
N GLU A 775 -11.39 -36.99 -3.58
CA GLU A 775 -12.46 -37.91 -3.96
C GLU A 775 -11.90 -39.14 -4.68
N ARG A 776 -10.96 -38.94 -5.63
CA ARG A 776 -10.32 -40.05 -6.40
C ARG A 776 -9.55 -41.04 -5.51
N LEU A 777 -9.02 -40.54 -4.35
CA LEU A 777 -8.36 -41.40 -3.35
C LEU A 777 -9.35 -42.08 -2.40
N GLY A 778 -10.64 -41.78 -2.45
CA GLY A 778 -11.64 -42.26 -1.50
C GLY A 778 -11.54 -41.54 -0.15
N GLY A 779 -11.08 -40.28 -0.13
CA GLY A 779 -10.98 -39.47 1.09
C GLY A 779 -12.36 -39.25 1.72
N GLU A 780 -12.42 -39.22 3.04
CA GLU A 780 -13.65 -38.97 3.78
C GLU A 780 -13.99 -37.49 3.77
N GLY A 781 -15.25 -37.15 3.44
CA GLY A 781 -15.72 -35.75 3.34
C GLY A 781 -15.03 -34.97 2.23
N MET A 782 -14.91 -33.66 2.42
CA MET A 782 -14.23 -32.77 1.49
C MET A 782 -12.83 -32.39 1.99
N VAL A 783 -11.88 -32.19 1.06
CA VAL A 783 -10.49 -31.82 1.43
C VAL A 783 -10.42 -30.45 2.16
N VAL A 784 -11.34 -29.54 1.89
CA VAL A 784 -11.41 -28.24 2.60
C VAL A 784 -11.75 -28.40 4.09
N GLN A 785 -12.27 -29.54 4.51
CA GLN A 785 -12.60 -29.88 5.89
C GLN A 785 -11.50 -30.73 6.54
N ALA A 786 -10.59 -31.27 5.75
CA ALA A 786 -9.51 -32.13 6.25
C ALA A 786 -8.44 -31.30 6.98
N PRO A 787 -7.85 -31.83 8.07
CA PRO A 787 -6.78 -31.13 8.78
C PRO A 787 -5.52 -31.03 7.92
N TRP A 788 -4.74 -29.98 8.14
CA TRP A 788 -3.43 -29.84 7.52
C TRP A 788 -2.54 -31.04 7.88
N PRO A 789 -1.78 -31.61 6.94
CA PRO A 789 -0.95 -32.76 7.27
C PRO A 789 0.20 -32.38 8.20
N ASP A 790 0.46 -33.23 9.19
CA ASP A 790 1.60 -33.10 10.09
C ASP A 790 2.86 -33.77 9.50
N TYR A 791 4.01 -33.36 10.00
CA TYR A 791 5.29 -33.98 9.66
C TYR A 791 6.10 -34.34 10.90
N ASP A 792 6.82 -35.47 10.83
CA ASP A 792 7.76 -35.87 11.85
C ASP A 792 9.11 -35.17 11.57
N PRO A 793 9.62 -34.34 12.51
CA PRO A 793 10.93 -33.68 12.37
C PRO A 793 12.09 -34.68 12.13
N ALA A 794 12.03 -35.85 12.68
CA ALA A 794 13.07 -36.89 12.50
C ALA A 794 13.14 -37.40 11.04
N LEU A 795 11.99 -37.40 10.32
CA LEU A 795 11.90 -37.81 8.93
C LEU A 795 12.23 -36.67 7.96
N THR A 796 12.33 -35.45 8.48
CA THR A 796 12.69 -34.28 7.65
C THR A 796 14.18 -33.99 7.61
N ALA A 797 14.97 -34.67 8.48
CA ALA A 797 16.42 -34.51 8.45
C ALA A 797 16.97 -34.93 7.07
N GLU A 798 17.78 -34.07 6.51
CA GLU A 798 18.54 -34.38 5.30
C GLU A 798 19.77 -35.17 5.72
N ASP A 799 20.00 -36.32 5.10
CA ASP A 799 21.24 -37.09 5.32
C ASP A 799 22.43 -36.34 4.67
N GLU A 800 22.16 -35.58 3.61
CA GLU A 800 23.13 -34.74 2.89
C GLU A 800 22.48 -33.45 2.41
N ILE A 801 23.24 -32.36 2.43
CA ILE A 801 22.90 -31.07 1.82
C ILE A 801 23.79 -30.82 0.58
N VAL A 802 23.23 -30.13 -0.42
CA VAL A 802 23.99 -29.71 -1.59
C VAL A 802 24.57 -28.32 -1.33
N LEU A 803 25.90 -28.25 -1.32
CA LEU A 803 26.65 -27.02 -1.12
C LEU A 803 27.19 -26.51 -2.47
N PRO A 804 26.77 -25.32 -2.93
CA PRO A 804 27.36 -24.72 -4.10
C PRO A 804 28.83 -24.37 -3.86
N VAL A 805 29.71 -24.73 -4.81
CA VAL A 805 31.12 -24.39 -4.77
C VAL A 805 31.38 -23.24 -5.71
N GLN A 806 31.90 -22.15 -5.18
CA GLN A 806 32.39 -21.01 -5.93
C GLN A 806 33.92 -21.07 -6.06
N ILE A 807 34.43 -20.61 -7.20
CA ILE A 807 35.88 -20.36 -7.41
C ILE A 807 36.00 -18.88 -7.75
N ASN A 808 36.73 -18.13 -6.92
CA ASN A 808 36.86 -16.68 -7.01
C ASN A 808 35.46 -15.98 -7.13
N GLY A 809 34.49 -16.40 -6.31
CA GLY A 809 33.12 -15.83 -6.24
C GLY A 809 32.18 -16.28 -7.36
N ARG A 810 32.60 -17.12 -8.31
CA ARG A 810 31.76 -17.66 -9.38
C ARG A 810 31.40 -19.11 -9.12
N ARG A 811 30.13 -19.46 -9.08
CA ARG A 811 29.63 -20.84 -8.92
C ARG A 811 30.14 -21.71 -10.06
N ARG A 812 30.82 -22.83 -9.73
CA ARG A 812 31.47 -23.74 -10.69
C ARG A 812 31.03 -25.18 -10.50
N ALA A 813 30.69 -25.60 -9.28
CA ALA A 813 30.32 -26.97 -8.94
C ALA A 813 29.33 -27.02 -7.79
N GLU A 814 28.87 -28.22 -7.45
CA GLU A 814 28.07 -28.54 -6.28
C GLU A 814 28.62 -29.81 -5.64
N VAL A 815 28.71 -29.82 -4.31
CA VAL A 815 29.13 -31.01 -3.55
C VAL A 815 28.06 -31.34 -2.53
N ARG A 816 28.01 -32.59 -2.10
CA ARG A 816 27.12 -33.08 -1.05
C ARG A 816 27.88 -33.30 0.24
N ALA A 817 27.34 -32.81 1.33
CA ALA A 817 27.92 -32.99 2.66
C ALA A 817 26.79 -33.25 3.69
N ALA A 818 27.11 -33.90 4.80
CA ALA A 818 26.14 -34.02 5.91
C ALA A 818 25.84 -32.62 6.48
N PRO A 819 24.56 -32.33 6.87
CA PRO A 819 24.22 -31.10 7.55
C PRO A 819 25.05 -30.93 8.83
N GLY A 820 25.60 -29.74 9.03
CA GLY A 820 26.43 -29.45 10.20
C GLY A 820 27.82 -30.09 10.19
N ALA A 821 28.26 -30.69 9.05
CA ALA A 821 29.60 -31.27 8.92
C ALA A 821 30.68 -30.24 9.28
N ALA A 822 31.78 -30.69 9.83
CA ALA A 822 32.92 -29.84 10.16
C ALA A 822 33.47 -29.15 8.91
N GLU A 823 33.86 -27.88 9.01
CA GLU A 823 34.38 -27.10 7.86
C GLU A 823 35.54 -27.85 7.13
N ALA A 824 36.42 -28.52 7.90
CA ALA A 824 37.52 -29.27 7.35
C ALA A 824 37.07 -30.49 6.53
N ASP A 825 35.95 -31.13 6.90
CA ASP A 825 35.41 -32.27 6.14
C ASP A 825 34.70 -31.77 4.87
N VAL A 826 33.98 -30.67 4.95
CA VAL A 826 33.33 -30.03 3.81
C VAL A 826 34.37 -29.52 2.81
N GLU A 827 35.49 -28.96 3.28
CA GLU A 827 36.64 -28.56 2.45
C GLU A 827 37.25 -29.77 1.70
N LYS A 828 37.46 -30.88 2.40
CA LYS A 828 37.97 -32.11 1.78
C LYS A 828 37.06 -32.66 0.69
N ILE A 829 35.74 -32.67 0.96
CA ILE A 829 34.74 -33.09 -0.03
C ILE A 829 34.76 -32.18 -1.25
N ALA A 830 34.82 -30.87 -1.04
CA ALA A 830 34.86 -29.90 -2.14
C ALA A 830 36.10 -30.03 -2.98
N LEU A 831 37.27 -30.17 -2.34
CA LEU A 831 38.53 -30.30 -3.05
C LEU A 831 38.69 -31.68 -3.72
N ALA A 832 38.01 -32.73 -3.29
CA ALA A 832 37.99 -34.05 -3.89
C ALA A 832 37.04 -34.19 -5.09
N ASP A 833 36.10 -33.28 -5.25
CA ASP A 833 35.07 -33.35 -6.28
C ASP A 833 35.68 -33.15 -7.68
N ALA A 834 35.37 -34.05 -8.64
CA ALA A 834 35.93 -34.05 -9.98
C ALA A 834 35.55 -32.79 -10.80
N ALA A 835 34.41 -32.18 -10.56
CA ALA A 835 34.01 -30.96 -11.24
C ALA A 835 34.77 -29.74 -10.69
N VAL A 836 35.01 -29.71 -9.39
CA VAL A 836 35.85 -28.70 -8.73
C VAL A 836 37.30 -28.82 -9.23
N GLN A 837 37.84 -30.01 -9.22
CA GLN A 837 39.22 -30.29 -9.65
C GLN A 837 39.48 -29.82 -11.07
N ARG A 838 38.58 -30.05 -12.01
CA ARG A 838 38.71 -29.54 -13.39
C ARG A 838 38.80 -28.00 -13.46
N HIS A 839 38.20 -27.29 -12.54
CA HIS A 839 38.28 -25.82 -12.48
C HIS A 839 39.49 -25.30 -11.68
N LEU A 840 40.18 -26.17 -10.95
CA LEU A 840 41.42 -25.88 -10.21
C LEU A 840 42.67 -26.22 -11.01
N GLU A 841 42.52 -26.89 -12.15
CA GLU A 841 43.64 -27.36 -12.95
C GLU A 841 44.56 -26.20 -13.36
N GLY A 842 45.87 -26.27 -12.95
CA GLY A 842 46.82 -25.20 -13.19
C GLY A 842 46.74 -23.97 -12.26
N LEU A 843 45.88 -23.99 -11.24
CA LEU A 843 45.74 -22.90 -10.30
C LEU A 843 46.15 -23.33 -8.88
N ASN A 844 46.71 -22.41 -8.11
CA ASN A 844 47.04 -22.66 -6.69
C ASN A 844 45.88 -22.23 -5.78
N VAL A 845 45.45 -23.13 -4.89
CA VAL A 845 44.45 -22.82 -3.90
C VAL A 845 45.08 -22.01 -2.77
N HIS A 846 44.69 -20.77 -2.60
CA HIS A 846 45.15 -19.89 -1.53
C HIS A 846 44.36 -20.03 -0.25
N LYS A 847 43.02 -20.18 -0.38
CA LYS A 847 42.12 -20.25 0.75
C LYS A 847 40.80 -20.93 0.35
N VAL A 848 40.26 -21.77 1.26
CA VAL A 848 38.87 -22.25 1.17
C VAL A 848 38.08 -21.60 2.28
N ILE A 849 36.95 -21.00 1.94
CA ILE A 849 36.02 -20.36 2.86
C ILE A 849 34.74 -21.20 2.84
N VAL A 850 34.47 -21.87 3.95
CA VAL A 850 33.24 -22.62 4.12
C VAL A 850 32.25 -21.78 4.96
N VAL A 851 31.09 -21.46 4.40
CA VAL A 851 30.00 -20.91 5.14
C VAL A 851 29.07 -22.06 5.49
N LYS A 852 29.00 -22.42 6.78
CA LYS A 852 28.32 -23.59 7.30
C LYS A 852 26.94 -23.78 6.67
N ASP A 853 26.71 -24.96 6.10
CA ASP A 853 25.45 -25.39 5.48
C ASP A 853 24.92 -24.46 4.35
N ARG A 854 25.77 -23.59 3.77
CA ARG A 854 25.33 -22.61 2.75
C ARG A 854 26.15 -22.62 1.48
N ILE A 855 27.46 -22.48 1.56
CA ILE A 855 28.32 -22.28 0.37
C ILE A 855 29.78 -22.50 0.69
N ILE A 856 30.53 -22.92 -0.32
CA ILE A 856 31.98 -23.04 -0.27
C ILE A 856 32.56 -22.07 -1.32
N ASN A 857 33.54 -21.26 -0.95
CA ASN A 857 34.24 -20.40 -1.88
C ASN A 857 35.75 -20.71 -1.84
N ILE A 858 36.29 -21.17 -2.96
CA ILE A 858 37.72 -21.49 -3.15
C ILE A 858 38.37 -20.28 -3.80
N VAL A 859 39.33 -19.69 -3.12
CA VAL A 859 40.14 -18.58 -3.64
C VAL A 859 41.41 -19.17 -4.26
N VAL A 860 41.62 -18.92 -5.55
CA VAL A 860 42.74 -19.40 -6.32
C VAL A 860 43.48 -18.25 -7.02
N GLY A 861 44.76 -18.44 -7.28
CA GLY A 861 45.63 -17.52 -7.98
C GLY A 861 46.72 -18.21 -8.81
#